data_f18b77281362ca59ab56104dcd3b3511
#
_entry.id   f18b77281362ca59ab56104dcd3b3511
#
_cell.length_a   1.000
_cell.length_b   1.000
_cell.length_c   1.000
_cell.angle_alpha   90.00
_cell.angle_beta   90.00
_cell.angle_gamma   90.00
#
_symmetry.space_group_name_H-M   'P 1'
#
loop_
_entity.id
_entity.type
_entity.pdbx_description
1 polymer ?
#
loop_
_entity_poly.entity_id
_entity_poly.type
_entity_poly.pdbx_seq_one_letter_code
_entity_poly.pdbx_strand_id
1 'polypeptide(L)'
;MQHIRELIQKGQVDEAEYRLRDRLNEAPDDPEALNMYGVVLARKGDALGARSHFKRAIDAAPEEPSYLVNYGLLLAQQGDSLRAAEFLERAAAINPNWSRGHAQLGELALASGQVESAEQRFRTALRADPNDAQALIGLAQVLLVRGDTDQALAHAQGGIAQLPEDSRAQTVLGMVLLAKGHHAFARQALDNALRLDPFNVRVRRLAAKAQVADGDGDAALTTLQKLTEFTAEDAPMLARMCDLTLRSGRHADTADLLDRVLVRVEGEPALVHAAAEARVRAGRIDDAISLLGSYARPEAHPSIWTHQLGLLGRQGRYDEAYALARDWAQAQPHQADAHAELATGAEMRGDSALARQAADTALSLDALQPKALSIAAAYELKSGKPGAHCAALAALSSDKLSSGARATRAFLLGYAADRAGDSDLAVKHWLEVHSALPKQRMPALNDPLGPPRELPLPLSSAEGQPLVFVPYIPGSGAETLLRGLARGESIAVLTDRLGGQSRHDGLSADQRPQIENGLGESTLQLFRRRYWRALDRLKLPSGRLVLDVLPSLEWVQYAALSGALPQGRVLAFVRDPRDTLLHWLAYGTTPARAIGKPELAANYLLRQYQHLDRMRASAGLAVSVIRAEEFDTDRDALRERLAQALGVPGASLVLDAPQRQVLANLPDRLESGRWRQYAAPLGKAFRLLAPAARSFGYD
;
A
#
# COMPACT_ATOMS: atom_id res chain seq x y z
N MET A 1 66.20 8.84 -7.96
CA MET A 1 65.10 8.44 -7.08
C MET A 1 63.83 9.33 -7.28
N GLN A 2 63.97 10.66 -7.40
CA GLN A 2 62.77 11.54 -7.51
C GLN A 2 61.84 11.19 -8.68
N HIS A 3 62.40 10.94 -9.88
CA HIS A 3 61.61 10.52 -11.04
C HIS A 3 60.87 9.17 -10.83
N ILE A 4 61.46 8.23 -10.11
CA ILE A 4 60.82 6.96 -9.78
C ILE A 4 59.67 7.18 -8.80
N ARG A 5 59.78 8.10 -7.83
CA ARG A 5 58.68 8.50 -6.94
C ARG A 5 57.48 9.05 -7.74
N GLU A 6 57.77 9.92 -8.72
CA GLU A 6 56.74 10.49 -9.59
C GLU A 6 56.01 9.41 -10.43
N LEU A 7 56.74 8.44 -10.95
CA LEU A 7 56.15 7.28 -11.68
C LEU A 7 55.23 6.48 -10.79
N ILE A 8 55.64 6.19 -9.54
CA ILE A 8 54.82 5.46 -8.57
C ILE A 8 53.58 6.27 -8.21
N GLN A 9 53.66 7.59 -8.06
CA GLN A 9 52.53 8.46 -7.77
C GLN A 9 51.52 8.52 -8.94
N LYS A 10 52.03 8.53 -10.19
CA LYS A 10 51.19 8.51 -11.40
C LYS A 10 50.63 7.12 -11.74
N GLY A 11 50.88 6.09 -10.92
CA GLY A 11 50.43 4.73 -11.17
C GLY A 11 51.15 3.99 -12.29
N GLN A 12 52.28 4.52 -12.79
CA GLN A 12 53.11 3.91 -13.83
C GLN A 12 54.04 2.86 -13.21
N VAL A 13 53.40 1.79 -12.68
CA VAL A 13 54.08 0.81 -11.80
C VAL A 13 55.09 -0.04 -12.54
N ASP A 14 54.83 -0.38 -13.80
CA ASP A 14 55.77 -1.21 -14.59
C ASP A 14 57.05 -0.49 -14.98
N GLU A 15 56.92 0.79 -15.35
CA GLU A 15 58.10 1.63 -15.63
C GLU A 15 58.91 1.88 -14.36
N ALA A 16 58.24 2.13 -13.25
CA ALA A 16 58.89 2.27 -11.95
C ALA A 16 59.63 0.99 -11.55
N GLU A 17 59.05 -0.19 -11.78
CA GLU A 17 59.67 -1.50 -11.52
C GLU A 17 60.94 -1.69 -12.35
N TYR A 18 60.87 -1.41 -13.66
CA TYR A 18 62.02 -1.55 -14.54
C TYR A 18 63.20 -0.71 -14.06
N ARG A 19 62.98 0.57 -13.75
CA ARG A 19 64.02 1.48 -13.28
C ARG A 19 64.57 1.13 -11.89
N LEU A 20 63.75 0.60 -11.03
CA LEU A 20 64.17 0.12 -9.71
C LEU A 20 65.03 -1.12 -9.80
N ARG A 21 64.73 -2.06 -10.70
CA ARG A 21 65.56 -3.23 -10.97
C ARG A 21 66.93 -2.83 -11.50
N ASP A 22 66.95 -1.91 -12.45
CA ASP A 22 68.20 -1.39 -13.00
C ASP A 22 69.05 -0.74 -11.90
N ARG A 23 68.46 0.11 -11.07
CA ARG A 23 69.12 0.72 -9.92
C ARG A 23 69.64 -0.29 -8.90
N LEU A 24 68.91 -1.33 -8.60
CA LEU A 24 69.30 -2.38 -7.65
C LEU A 24 70.33 -3.31 -8.23
N ASN A 25 70.47 -3.41 -9.55
CA ASN A 25 71.61 -4.11 -10.20
C ASN A 25 72.90 -3.34 -10.01
N GLU A 26 72.87 -1.99 -10.04
CA GLU A 26 74.04 -1.13 -9.79
C GLU A 26 74.39 -1.02 -8.30
N ALA A 27 73.35 -0.94 -7.44
CA ALA A 27 73.49 -0.78 -5.99
C ALA A 27 72.50 -1.72 -5.25
N PRO A 28 72.85 -3.00 -5.03
CA PRO A 28 71.98 -4.03 -4.50
C PRO A 28 71.42 -3.73 -3.12
N ASP A 29 72.10 -2.95 -2.31
CA ASP A 29 71.70 -2.63 -0.93
C ASP A 29 71.31 -1.16 -0.73
N ASP A 30 70.98 -0.44 -1.84
CA ASP A 30 70.41 0.93 -1.74
C ASP A 30 69.08 0.88 -1.00
N PRO A 31 68.99 1.38 0.27
CA PRO A 31 67.83 1.20 1.11
C PRO A 31 66.61 1.92 0.55
N GLU A 32 66.79 3.07 -0.12
CA GLU A 32 65.70 3.83 -0.73
C GLU A 32 65.12 3.06 -1.93
N ALA A 33 65.99 2.50 -2.80
CA ALA A 33 65.58 1.69 -3.92
C ALA A 33 64.84 0.39 -3.48
N LEU A 34 65.37 -0.29 -2.45
CA LEU A 34 64.74 -1.46 -1.86
C LEU A 34 63.34 -1.15 -1.31
N ASN A 35 63.19 -0.08 -0.55
CA ASN A 35 61.91 0.34 -0.01
C ASN A 35 60.93 0.69 -1.13
N MET A 36 61.32 1.45 -2.14
CA MET A 36 60.41 1.77 -3.27
C MET A 36 60.05 0.53 -4.07
N TYR A 37 60.97 -0.40 -4.24
CA TYR A 37 60.67 -1.65 -4.93
C TYR A 37 59.67 -2.51 -4.13
N GLY A 38 59.80 -2.52 -2.81
CA GLY A 38 58.80 -3.12 -1.93
C GLY A 38 57.41 -2.50 -2.12
N VAL A 39 57.31 -1.16 -2.24
CA VAL A 39 56.04 -0.48 -2.52
C VAL A 39 55.45 -0.87 -3.88
N VAL A 40 56.29 -0.97 -4.92
CA VAL A 40 55.85 -1.39 -6.27
C VAL A 40 55.34 -2.83 -6.25
N LEU A 41 56.09 -3.74 -5.63
CA LEU A 41 55.67 -5.15 -5.50
C LEU A 41 54.37 -5.32 -4.72
N ALA A 42 54.21 -4.56 -3.63
CA ALA A 42 52.97 -4.55 -2.84
C ALA A 42 51.75 -4.12 -3.70
N ARG A 43 51.91 -3.05 -4.51
CA ARG A 43 50.86 -2.59 -5.45
C ARG A 43 50.53 -3.61 -6.55
N LYS A 44 51.49 -4.42 -6.96
CA LYS A 44 51.33 -5.52 -7.94
C LYS A 44 50.77 -6.80 -7.33
N GLY A 45 50.59 -6.82 -6.00
CA GLY A 45 50.06 -8.00 -5.27
C GLY A 45 51.16 -9.02 -4.90
N ASP A 46 52.42 -8.78 -5.20
CA ASP A 46 53.53 -9.63 -4.75
C ASP A 46 53.93 -9.28 -3.31
N ALA A 47 53.14 -9.80 -2.39
CA ALA A 47 53.31 -9.55 -0.97
C ALA A 47 54.59 -10.19 -0.39
N LEU A 48 55.05 -11.32 -0.96
CA LEU A 48 56.27 -11.97 -0.50
C LEU A 48 57.54 -11.21 -0.94
N GLY A 49 57.55 -10.83 -2.20
CA GLY A 49 58.63 -9.97 -2.73
C GLY A 49 58.70 -8.63 -2.00
N ALA A 50 57.57 -7.97 -1.81
CA ALA A 50 57.50 -6.71 -1.05
C ALA A 50 58.06 -6.86 0.38
N ARG A 51 57.66 -7.92 1.09
CA ARG A 51 58.15 -8.22 2.45
C ARG A 51 59.66 -8.40 2.50
N SER A 52 60.23 -9.13 1.55
CA SER A 52 61.68 -9.33 1.47
C SER A 52 62.46 -8.01 1.28
N HIS A 53 61.97 -7.17 0.34
CA HIS A 53 62.61 -5.91 0.04
C HIS A 53 62.48 -4.87 1.14
N PHE A 54 61.30 -4.79 1.81
CA PHE A 54 61.15 -3.92 2.99
C PHE A 54 62.06 -4.33 4.13
N LYS A 55 62.22 -5.65 4.41
CA LYS A 55 63.15 -6.11 5.45
C LYS A 55 64.59 -5.68 5.13
N ARG A 56 65.06 -5.94 3.90
CA ARG A 56 66.41 -5.48 3.47
C ARG A 56 66.57 -3.97 3.59
N ALA A 57 65.56 -3.18 3.24
CA ALA A 57 65.61 -1.73 3.38
C ALA A 57 65.76 -1.31 4.86
N ILE A 58 65.00 -1.97 5.79
CA ILE A 58 65.07 -1.72 7.23
C ILE A 58 66.43 -2.18 7.81
N ASP A 59 66.93 -3.32 7.36
CA ASP A 59 68.26 -3.83 7.81
C ASP A 59 69.36 -2.90 7.39
N ALA A 60 69.28 -2.26 6.19
CA ALA A 60 70.26 -1.30 5.70
C ALA A 60 70.12 0.10 6.34
N ALA A 61 68.92 0.51 6.76
CA ALA A 61 68.65 1.80 7.40
C ALA A 61 67.55 1.65 8.45
N PRO A 62 67.89 1.13 9.67
CA PRO A 62 66.89 0.78 10.71
C PRO A 62 66.23 1.97 11.40
N GLU A 63 66.76 3.17 11.27
CA GLU A 63 66.24 4.42 11.85
C GLU A 63 65.48 5.29 10.83
N GLU A 64 65.18 4.75 9.64
CA GLU A 64 64.38 5.47 8.65
C GLU A 64 62.88 5.17 8.85
N PRO A 65 62.08 6.13 9.38
CA PRO A 65 60.71 5.86 9.78
C PRO A 65 59.81 5.45 8.59
N SER A 66 60.08 5.95 7.39
CA SER A 66 59.26 5.65 6.19
C SER A 66 59.34 4.18 5.81
N TYR A 67 60.44 3.49 6.02
CA TYR A 67 60.56 2.06 5.70
C TYR A 67 59.80 1.20 6.71
N LEU A 68 59.88 1.57 7.99
CA LEU A 68 59.12 0.90 9.05
C LEU A 68 57.61 1.03 8.81
N VAL A 69 57.13 2.21 8.41
CA VAL A 69 55.71 2.44 8.09
C VAL A 69 55.26 1.64 6.87
N ASN A 70 56.01 1.64 5.79
CA ASN A 70 55.65 0.89 4.59
C ASN A 70 55.59 -0.62 4.88
N TYR A 71 56.51 -1.13 5.68
CA TYR A 71 56.47 -2.54 6.10
C TYR A 71 55.30 -2.80 7.08
N GLY A 72 55.04 -1.94 8.03
CA GLY A 72 53.89 -2.04 8.95
C GLY A 72 52.57 -2.02 8.19
N LEU A 73 52.40 -1.19 7.17
CA LEU A 73 51.22 -1.16 6.31
C LEU A 73 51.04 -2.47 5.54
N LEU A 74 52.10 -3.06 4.99
CA LEU A 74 52.04 -4.36 4.33
C LEU A 74 51.58 -5.45 5.29
N LEU A 75 52.10 -5.46 6.53
CA LEU A 75 51.72 -6.42 7.57
C LEU A 75 50.25 -6.25 7.96
N ALA A 76 49.75 -5.02 8.10
CA ALA A 76 48.35 -4.74 8.37
C ALA A 76 47.43 -5.24 7.26
N GLN A 77 47.78 -5.07 5.99
CA GLN A 77 47.07 -5.59 4.84
C GLN A 77 47.00 -7.13 4.81
N GLN A 78 48.05 -7.78 5.36
CA GLN A 78 48.08 -9.26 5.51
C GLN A 78 47.36 -9.78 6.76
N GLY A 79 46.77 -8.89 7.57
CA GLY A 79 46.06 -9.24 8.80
C GLY A 79 46.99 -9.43 10.02
N ASP A 80 48.28 -9.18 9.90
CA ASP A 80 49.22 -9.26 11.00
C ASP A 80 49.29 -7.92 11.78
N SER A 81 48.18 -7.62 12.44
CA SER A 81 47.98 -6.34 13.13
C SER A 81 48.98 -6.12 14.28
N LEU A 82 49.41 -7.21 14.96
CA LEU A 82 50.37 -7.09 16.06
C LEU A 82 51.74 -6.62 15.60
N ARG A 83 52.30 -7.26 14.56
CA ARG A 83 53.57 -6.85 14.01
C ARG A 83 53.46 -5.49 13.29
N ALA A 84 52.35 -5.22 12.62
CA ALA A 84 52.09 -3.92 12.03
C ALA A 84 52.24 -2.81 13.09
N ALA A 85 51.57 -2.97 14.25
CA ALA A 85 51.67 -2.02 15.37
C ALA A 85 53.09 -1.87 15.86
N GLU A 86 53.88 -2.96 16.03
CA GLU A 86 55.25 -2.89 16.47
C GLU A 86 56.13 -2.02 15.57
N PHE A 87 56.05 -2.21 14.24
CA PHE A 87 56.84 -1.42 13.28
C PHE A 87 56.39 0.04 13.21
N LEU A 88 55.09 0.29 13.29
CA LEU A 88 54.51 1.65 13.31
C LEU A 88 54.88 2.41 14.59
N GLU A 89 54.88 1.73 15.78
CA GLU A 89 55.34 2.31 17.04
C GLU A 89 56.81 2.65 17.02
N ARG A 90 57.67 1.77 16.45
CA ARG A 90 59.10 2.09 16.26
C ARG A 90 59.27 3.31 15.37
N ALA A 91 58.52 3.43 14.30
CA ALA A 91 58.57 4.61 13.43
C ALA A 91 58.17 5.89 14.17
N ALA A 92 57.11 5.82 15.00
CA ALA A 92 56.63 6.92 15.83
C ALA A 92 57.62 7.30 16.95
N ALA A 93 58.37 6.34 17.50
CA ALA A 93 59.42 6.60 18.48
C ALA A 93 60.63 7.33 17.88
N ILE A 94 61.04 7.00 16.65
CA ILE A 94 62.13 7.68 15.94
C ILE A 94 61.73 9.12 15.58
N ASN A 95 60.50 9.33 15.13
CA ASN A 95 59.97 10.66 14.80
C ASN A 95 58.63 10.92 15.48
N PRO A 96 58.61 11.40 16.74
CA PRO A 96 57.38 11.64 17.48
C PRO A 96 56.47 12.73 16.88
N ASN A 97 57.01 13.60 16.03
CA ASN A 97 56.25 14.64 15.35
C ASN A 97 55.83 14.25 13.93
N TRP A 98 55.94 12.97 13.57
CA TRP A 98 55.59 12.53 12.23
C TRP A 98 54.09 12.16 12.18
N SER A 99 53.26 13.08 11.70
CA SER A 99 51.81 12.97 11.62
C SER A 99 51.40 11.67 10.97
N ARG A 100 51.91 11.32 9.81
CA ARG A 100 51.56 10.13 9.04
C ARG A 100 51.74 8.82 9.83
N GLY A 101 52.78 8.69 10.64
CA GLY A 101 52.99 7.48 11.48
C GLY A 101 51.90 7.33 12.53
N HIS A 102 51.55 8.43 13.19
CA HIS A 102 50.46 8.43 14.17
C HIS A 102 49.09 8.22 13.49
N ALA A 103 48.85 8.78 12.30
CA ALA A 103 47.60 8.54 11.56
C ALA A 103 47.43 7.04 11.22
N GLN A 104 48.51 6.36 10.79
CA GLN A 104 48.48 4.93 10.50
C GLN A 104 48.25 4.07 11.75
N LEU A 105 48.87 4.43 12.88
CA LEU A 105 48.56 3.77 14.17
C LEU A 105 47.10 3.97 14.58
N GLY A 106 46.56 5.15 14.36
CA GLY A 106 45.16 5.46 14.57
C GLY A 106 44.22 4.58 13.73
N GLU A 107 44.57 4.41 12.46
CA GLU A 107 43.81 3.52 11.55
C GLU A 107 43.83 2.06 12.02
N LEU A 108 45.00 1.57 12.39
CA LEU A 108 45.19 0.21 12.90
C LEU A 108 44.38 -0.03 14.19
N ALA A 109 44.43 0.93 15.10
CA ALA A 109 43.67 0.88 16.35
C ALA A 109 42.15 0.89 16.08
N LEU A 110 41.68 1.72 15.15
CA LEU A 110 40.27 1.80 14.75
C LEU A 110 39.80 0.48 14.10
N ALA A 111 40.61 -0.09 13.21
CA ALA A 111 40.30 -1.39 12.59
C ALA A 111 40.27 -2.54 13.60
N SER A 112 41.04 -2.42 14.70
CA SER A 112 41.03 -3.38 15.80
C SER A 112 39.97 -3.11 16.88
N GLY A 113 39.10 -2.12 16.66
CA GLY A 113 38.02 -1.74 17.60
C GLY A 113 38.50 -0.96 18.84
N GLN A 114 39.79 -0.52 18.88
CA GLN A 114 40.41 0.22 19.99
C GLN A 114 40.12 1.72 19.84
N VAL A 115 38.90 2.15 20.07
CA VAL A 115 38.38 3.49 19.74
C VAL A 115 39.18 4.58 20.50
N GLU A 116 39.46 4.40 21.77
CA GLU A 116 40.20 5.36 22.61
C GLU A 116 41.65 5.53 22.15
N SER A 117 42.32 4.42 21.83
CA SER A 117 43.69 4.45 21.28
C SER A 117 43.72 5.15 19.93
N ALA A 118 42.76 4.84 19.05
CA ALA A 118 42.62 5.48 17.74
C ALA A 118 42.48 7.02 17.87
N GLU A 119 41.60 7.46 18.78
CA GLU A 119 41.41 8.89 19.05
C GLU A 119 42.67 9.57 19.48
N GLN A 120 43.39 8.99 20.44
CA GLN A 120 44.65 9.54 20.93
C GLN A 120 45.69 9.66 19.80
N ARG A 121 45.79 8.63 18.95
CA ARG A 121 46.73 8.61 17.84
C ARG A 121 46.40 9.65 16.79
N PHE A 122 45.13 9.78 16.37
CA PHE A 122 44.71 10.81 15.42
C PHE A 122 44.91 12.22 15.98
N ARG A 123 44.60 12.47 17.25
CA ARG A 123 44.87 13.76 17.87
C ARG A 123 46.39 14.08 17.95
N THR A 124 47.21 13.06 18.15
CA THR A 124 48.66 13.24 18.11
C THR A 124 49.14 13.59 16.70
N ALA A 125 48.60 12.93 15.68
CA ALA A 125 48.84 13.24 14.29
C ALA A 125 48.46 14.71 13.97
N LEU A 126 47.31 15.16 14.39
CA LEU A 126 46.81 16.52 14.13
C LEU A 126 47.54 17.59 14.93
N ARG A 127 48.20 17.25 16.06
CA ARG A 127 49.12 18.18 16.76
C ARG A 127 50.40 18.37 15.97
N ALA A 128 50.88 17.34 15.30
CA ALA A 128 52.06 17.40 14.45
C ALA A 128 51.78 18.09 13.10
N ASP A 129 50.65 17.78 12.48
CA ASP A 129 50.15 18.41 11.25
C ASP A 129 48.61 18.58 11.33
N PRO A 130 48.11 19.80 11.60
CA PRO A 130 46.69 20.08 11.68
C PRO A 130 45.89 19.82 10.40
N ASN A 131 46.59 19.72 9.26
CA ASN A 131 45.98 19.49 7.95
C ASN A 131 46.14 18.05 7.44
N ASP A 132 46.65 17.13 8.28
CA ASP A 132 46.73 15.72 7.89
C ASP A 132 45.36 15.16 7.60
N ALA A 133 45.05 14.97 6.32
CA ALA A 133 43.75 14.56 5.85
C ALA A 133 43.34 13.18 6.40
N GLN A 134 44.27 12.23 6.51
CA GLN A 134 44.00 10.91 7.02
C GLN A 134 43.64 10.96 8.50
N ALA A 135 44.34 11.76 9.27
CA ALA A 135 44.05 11.94 10.69
C ALA A 135 42.71 12.68 10.90
N LEU A 136 42.38 13.68 10.08
CA LEU A 136 41.09 14.37 10.11
C LEU A 136 39.94 13.40 9.81
N ILE A 137 40.06 12.60 8.75
CA ILE A 137 39.02 11.63 8.35
C ILE A 137 38.88 10.53 9.42
N GLY A 138 40.00 10.00 9.92
CA GLY A 138 40.04 8.97 10.96
C GLY A 138 39.45 9.48 12.28
N LEU A 139 39.78 10.70 12.71
CA LEU A 139 39.21 11.30 13.91
C LEU A 139 37.69 11.56 13.76
N ALA A 140 37.25 12.02 12.60
CA ALA A 140 35.84 12.17 12.32
C ALA A 140 35.05 10.83 12.45
N GLN A 141 35.67 9.74 11.99
CA GLN A 141 35.06 8.40 12.10
C GLN A 141 35.04 7.95 13.57
N VAL A 142 36.04 8.17 14.36
CA VAL A 142 36.08 7.87 15.80
C VAL A 142 35.02 8.67 16.55
N LEU A 143 34.94 9.98 16.30
CA LEU A 143 33.97 10.87 16.94
C LEU A 143 32.52 10.48 16.58
N LEU A 144 32.30 10.04 15.34
CA LEU A 144 31.01 9.51 14.92
C LEU A 144 30.61 8.27 15.73
N VAL A 145 31.54 7.33 15.94
CA VAL A 145 31.32 6.13 16.78
C VAL A 145 31.00 6.52 18.22
N ARG A 146 31.60 7.58 18.75
CA ARG A 146 31.32 8.10 20.10
C ARG A 146 30.04 8.94 20.19
N GLY A 147 29.41 9.26 19.07
CA GLY A 147 28.19 10.07 19.02
C GLY A 147 28.42 11.58 19.02
N ASP A 148 29.69 12.05 19.02
CA ASP A 148 30.00 13.49 18.91
C ASP A 148 29.95 13.92 17.43
N THR A 149 28.74 14.07 16.93
CA THR A 149 28.49 14.35 15.51
C THR A 149 28.90 15.77 15.10
N ASP A 150 28.96 16.72 16.04
CA ASP A 150 29.36 18.12 15.71
C ASP A 150 30.87 18.22 15.46
N GLN A 151 31.67 17.67 16.34
CA GLN A 151 33.11 17.61 16.11
C GLN A 151 33.47 16.70 14.93
N ALA A 152 32.76 15.56 14.79
CA ALA A 152 32.91 14.68 13.63
C ALA A 152 32.68 15.43 12.31
N LEU A 153 31.70 16.30 12.23
CA LEU A 153 31.40 17.07 11.02
C LEU A 153 32.55 18.06 10.72
N ALA A 154 33.04 18.78 11.72
CA ALA A 154 34.13 19.73 11.55
C ALA A 154 35.39 19.04 11.00
N HIS A 155 35.77 17.89 11.56
CA HIS A 155 36.92 17.12 11.11
C HIS A 155 36.70 16.49 9.72
N ALA A 156 35.53 15.97 9.43
CA ALA A 156 35.15 15.43 8.11
C ALA A 156 35.24 16.51 7.01
N GLN A 157 34.77 17.73 7.31
CA GLN A 157 34.89 18.87 6.40
C GLN A 157 36.32 19.28 6.18
N GLY A 158 37.17 19.28 7.24
CA GLY A 158 38.57 19.49 7.13
C GLY A 158 39.26 18.45 6.24
N GLY A 159 38.92 17.18 6.41
CA GLY A 159 39.46 16.10 5.58
C GLY A 159 39.08 16.23 4.09
N ILE A 160 37.82 16.57 3.80
CA ILE A 160 37.38 16.83 2.42
C ILE A 160 38.05 18.03 1.79
N ALA A 161 38.31 19.08 2.55
CA ALA A 161 39.04 20.26 2.04
C ALA A 161 40.42 19.90 1.56
N GLN A 162 41.08 18.91 2.18
CA GLN A 162 42.39 18.43 1.77
C GLN A 162 42.35 17.39 0.65
N LEU A 163 41.33 16.52 0.67
CA LEU A 163 41.15 15.40 -0.27
C LEU A 163 39.72 15.37 -0.84
N PRO A 164 39.34 16.30 -1.73
CA PRO A 164 37.98 16.43 -2.25
C PRO A 164 37.56 15.22 -3.13
N GLU A 165 38.51 14.57 -3.78
CA GLU A 165 38.25 13.41 -4.66
C GLU A 165 38.66 12.08 -4.00
N ASP A 166 38.62 12.00 -2.69
CA ASP A 166 38.84 10.75 -1.95
C ASP A 166 37.51 10.12 -1.56
N SER A 167 37.28 8.88 -2.00
CA SER A 167 36.04 8.15 -1.75
C SER A 167 35.80 7.91 -0.26
N ARG A 168 36.86 7.70 0.53
CA ARG A 168 36.75 7.48 1.97
C ARG A 168 36.35 8.76 2.69
N ALA A 169 36.95 9.90 2.33
CA ALA A 169 36.61 11.20 2.88
C ALA A 169 35.14 11.54 2.63
N GLN A 170 34.68 11.37 1.37
CA GLN A 170 33.26 11.52 1.01
C GLN A 170 32.37 10.58 1.78
N THR A 171 32.78 9.31 1.99
CA THR A 171 32.01 8.31 2.74
C THR A 171 31.84 8.72 4.20
N VAL A 172 32.95 9.15 4.86
CA VAL A 172 32.89 9.55 6.27
C VAL A 172 32.05 10.83 6.44
N LEU A 173 32.21 11.82 5.56
CA LEU A 173 31.31 12.98 5.56
C LEU A 173 29.85 12.60 5.43
N GLY A 174 29.51 11.72 4.48
CA GLY A 174 28.16 11.24 4.28
C GLY A 174 27.59 10.49 5.49
N MET A 175 28.41 9.66 6.16
CA MET A 175 28.01 8.96 7.39
C MET A 175 27.72 9.96 8.53
N VAL A 176 28.54 10.96 8.72
CA VAL A 176 28.34 12.01 9.74
C VAL A 176 27.09 12.82 9.45
N LEU A 177 26.87 13.22 8.19
CA LEU A 177 25.67 13.95 7.77
C LEU A 177 24.40 13.13 7.93
N LEU A 178 24.44 11.81 7.68
CA LEU A 178 23.31 10.90 7.97
C LEU A 178 22.99 10.88 9.47
N ALA A 179 24.01 10.76 10.33
CA ALA A 179 23.83 10.74 11.77
C ALA A 179 23.24 12.06 12.31
N LYS A 180 23.55 13.20 11.65
CA LYS A 180 22.98 14.51 11.97
C LYS A 180 21.60 14.75 11.35
N GLY A 181 21.05 13.84 10.52
CA GLY A 181 19.78 14.02 9.82
C GLY A 181 19.84 14.99 8.63
N HIS A 182 21.02 15.36 8.15
CA HIS A 182 21.19 16.20 6.96
C HIS A 182 21.17 15.36 5.68
N HIS A 183 19.99 14.75 5.38
CA HIS A 183 19.85 13.67 4.40
C HIS A 183 20.25 14.07 2.97
N ALA A 184 19.88 15.26 2.51
CA ALA A 184 20.22 15.73 1.17
C ALA A 184 21.74 15.89 0.97
N PHE A 185 22.43 16.48 1.97
CA PHE A 185 23.90 16.61 1.93
C PHE A 185 24.60 15.26 2.08
N ALA A 186 24.06 14.36 2.94
CA ALA A 186 24.58 13.01 3.08
C ALA A 186 24.49 12.23 1.77
N ARG A 187 23.37 12.33 1.08
CA ARG A 187 23.17 11.75 -0.25
C ARG A 187 24.22 12.27 -1.22
N GLN A 188 24.39 13.58 -1.32
CA GLN A 188 25.37 14.18 -2.23
C GLN A 188 26.80 13.65 -1.97
N ALA A 189 27.24 13.60 -0.71
CA ALA A 189 28.56 13.09 -0.34
C ALA A 189 28.69 11.59 -0.69
N LEU A 190 27.68 10.77 -0.41
CA LEU A 190 27.74 9.33 -0.66
C LEU A 190 27.59 8.99 -2.15
N ASP A 191 26.82 9.75 -2.91
CA ASP A 191 26.78 9.63 -4.39
C ASP A 191 28.15 10.00 -5.01
N ASN A 192 28.84 11.01 -4.48
CA ASN A 192 30.22 11.32 -4.87
C ASN A 192 31.17 10.17 -4.51
N ALA A 193 31.07 9.62 -3.31
CA ALA A 193 31.88 8.47 -2.90
C ALA A 193 31.67 7.27 -3.84
N LEU A 194 30.41 7.00 -4.20
CA LEU A 194 30.05 5.90 -5.12
C LEU A 194 30.55 6.16 -6.56
N ARG A 195 30.59 7.41 -7.00
CA ARG A 195 31.16 7.79 -8.30
C ARG A 195 32.67 7.56 -8.32
N LEU A 196 33.36 7.83 -7.20
CA LEU A 196 34.83 7.66 -7.06
C LEU A 196 35.22 6.19 -6.91
N ASP A 197 34.36 5.39 -6.24
CA ASP A 197 34.57 3.94 -6.06
C ASP A 197 33.29 3.17 -6.37
N PRO A 198 32.97 2.92 -7.68
CA PRO A 198 31.69 2.35 -8.10
C PRO A 198 31.48 0.88 -7.69
N PHE A 199 32.53 0.15 -7.34
CA PHE A 199 32.46 -1.27 -7.00
C PHE A 199 32.44 -1.51 -5.49
N ASN A 200 32.54 -0.49 -4.68
CA ASN A 200 32.54 -0.61 -3.23
C ASN A 200 31.12 -0.91 -2.69
N VAL A 201 30.93 -2.14 -2.27
CA VAL A 201 29.65 -2.66 -1.74
C VAL A 201 29.19 -1.85 -0.53
N ARG A 202 30.12 -1.49 0.38
CA ARG A 202 29.81 -0.71 1.60
C ARG A 202 29.35 0.70 1.24
N VAL A 203 30.06 1.38 0.34
CA VAL A 203 29.68 2.72 -0.12
C VAL A 203 28.33 2.69 -0.81
N ARG A 204 28.09 1.69 -1.66
CA ARG A 204 26.80 1.49 -2.35
C ARG A 204 25.64 1.34 -1.36
N ARG A 205 25.82 0.54 -0.30
CA ARG A 205 24.80 0.37 0.75
C ARG A 205 24.53 1.67 1.49
N LEU A 206 25.58 2.43 1.83
CA LEU A 206 25.44 3.72 2.49
C LEU A 206 24.77 4.77 1.57
N ALA A 207 25.11 4.80 0.29
CA ALA A 207 24.48 5.68 -0.69
C ALA A 207 22.98 5.38 -0.81
N ALA A 208 22.61 4.11 -0.93
CA ALA A 208 21.19 3.71 -0.93
C ALA A 208 20.46 4.13 0.35
N LYS A 209 21.12 3.97 1.52
CA LYS A 209 20.56 4.42 2.81
C LYS A 209 20.32 5.94 2.84
N ALA A 210 21.26 6.71 2.31
CA ALA A 210 21.11 8.16 2.24
C ALA A 210 20.00 8.59 1.26
N GLN A 211 19.92 7.94 0.11
CA GLN A 211 18.85 8.17 -0.89
C GLN A 211 17.47 7.86 -0.32
N VAL A 212 17.31 6.76 0.41
CA VAL A 212 16.07 6.43 1.13
C VAL A 212 15.75 7.48 2.21
N ALA A 213 16.74 7.92 2.97
CA ALA A 213 16.55 8.92 4.01
C ALA A 213 16.17 10.30 3.44
N ASP A 214 16.70 10.65 2.28
CA ASP A 214 16.34 11.86 1.51
C ASP A 214 14.96 11.75 0.82
N GLY A 215 14.35 10.56 0.80
CA GLY A 215 13.05 10.31 0.19
C GLY A 215 13.08 9.94 -1.29
N ASP A 216 14.26 9.73 -1.88
CA ASP A 216 14.43 9.31 -3.27
C ASP A 216 14.51 7.77 -3.38
N GLY A 217 13.32 7.15 -3.37
CA GLY A 217 13.20 5.69 -3.51
C GLY A 217 13.68 5.16 -4.86
N ASP A 218 13.53 5.93 -5.92
CA ASP A 218 13.90 5.52 -7.29
C ASP A 218 15.42 5.47 -7.48
N ALA A 219 16.14 6.45 -6.95
CA ALA A 219 17.60 6.42 -6.91
C ALA A 219 18.11 5.24 -6.05
N ALA A 220 17.50 5.03 -4.88
CA ALA A 220 17.84 3.93 -4.00
C ALA A 220 17.63 2.57 -4.68
N LEU A 221 16.48 2.37 -5.33
CA LEU A 221 16.18 1.15 -6.10
C LEU A 221 17.26 0.90 -7.17
N THR A 222 17.61 1.91 -7.95
CA THR A 222 18.63 1.81 -9.00
C THR A 222 20.01 1.47 -8.44
N THR A 223 20.34 2.03 -7.27
CA THR A 223 21.60 1.77 -6.55
C THR A 223 21.63 0.34 -6.01
N LEU A 224 20.52 -0.13 -5.42
CA LEU A 224 20.39 -1.47 -4.84
C LEU A 224 20.27 -2.57 -5.89
N GLN A 225 19.75 -2.29 -7.08
CA GLN A 225 19.75 -3.25 -8.19
C GLN A 225 21.16 -3.73 -8.57
N LYS A 226 22.20 -2.92 -8.31
CA LYS A 226 23.61 -3.26 -8.53
C LYS A 226 24.28 -3.90 -7.31
N LEU A 227 23.57 -4.04 -6.20
CA LEU A 227 24.11 -4.71 -5.02
C LEU A 227 23.97 -6.23 -5.19
N THR A 228 25.02 -6.98 -4.89
CA THR A 228 25.06 -8.44 -5.06
C THR A 228 24.74 -9.21 -3.78
N GLU A 229 24.92 -8.57 -2.63
CA GLU A 229 24.75 -9.17 -1.32
C GLU A 229 23.84 -8.33 -0.44
N PHE A 230 22.85 -8.99 0.16
CA PHE A 230 21.93 -8.41 1.13
C PHE A 230 22.04 -9.13 2.46
N THR A 231 21.82 -8.40 3.54
CA THR A 231 21.82 -8.91 4.92
C THR A 231 20.52 -8.50 5.63
N ALA A 232 20.22 -9.13 6.75
CA ALA A 232 19.05 -8.77 7.56
C ALA A 232 19.08 -7.29 8.02
N GLU A 233 20.27 -6.71 8.18
CA GLU A 233 20.42 -5.28 8.53
C GLU A 233 19.91 -4.33 7.44
N ASP A 234 19.79 -4.80 6.21
CA ASP A 234 19.27 -4.01 5.09
C ASP A 234 17.72 -3.92 5.12
N ALA A 235 17.03 -4.78 5.87
CA ALA A 235 15.57 -4.91 5.85
C ALA A 235 14.82 -3.61 6.13
N PRO A 236 15.17 -2.77 7.14
CA PRO A 236 14.47 -1.50 7.37
C PRO A 236 14.61 -0.51 6.22
N MET A 237 15.80 -0.44 5.63
CA MET A 237 16.08 0.41 4.46
C MET A 237 15.28 -0.07 3.24
N LEU A 238 15.27 -1.37 2.98
CA LEU A 238 14.53 -1.98 1.87
C LEU A 238 13.02 -1.77 2.01
N ALA A 239 12.47 -1.96 3.22
CA ALA A 239 11.06 -1.69 3.49
C ALA A 239 10.69 -0.23 3.19
N ARG A 240 11.52 0.72 3.65
CA ARG A 240 11.30 2.14 3.38
C ARG A 240 11.44 2.50 1.90
N MET A 241 12.43 1.94 1.21
CA MET A 241 12.56 2.08 -0.25
C MET A 241 11.30 1.59 -0.96
N CYS A 242 10.74 0.45 -0.55
CA CYS A 242 9.52 -0.08 -1.12
C CYS A 242 8.35 0.89 -0.97
N ASP A 243 8.14 1.49 0.20
CA ASP A 243 7.10 2.51 0.41
C ASP A 243 7.23 3.68 -0.57
N LEU A 244 8.45 4.12 -0.85
CA LEU A 244 8.72 5.23 -1.76
C LEU A 244 8.47 4.81 -3.22
N THR A 245 9.01 3.67 -3.65
CA THR A 245 8.89 3.20 -5.04
C THR A 245 7.48 2.74 -5.39
N LEU A 246 6.70 2.27 -4.41
CA LEU A 246 5.28 1.98 -4.61
C LEU A 246 4.44 3.24 -4.86
N ARG A 247 4.90 4.41 -4.41
CA ARG A 247 4.26 5.70 -4.69
C ARG A 247 4.66 6.28 -6.05
N SER A 248 5.90 6.05 -6.48
CA SER A 248 6.40 6.53 -7.78
C SER A 248 5.98 5.65 -8.97
N GLY A 249 5.42 4.46 -8.71
CA GLY A 249 4.93 3.56 -9.77
C GLY A 249 5.94 2.53 -10.27
N ARG A 250 7.14 2.42 -9.68
CA ARG A 250 8.16 1.43 -10.07
C ARG A 250 7.92 0.04 -9.47
N HIS A 251 6.69 -0.46 -9.62
CA HIS A 251 6.24 -1.66 -8.92
C HIS A 251 6.95 -2.94 -9.39
N ALA A 252 7.14 -3.11 -10.70
CA ALA A 252 7.79 -4.29 -11.27
C ALA A 252 9.26 -4.36 -10.85
N ASP A 253 10.02 -3.26 -11.01
CA ASP A 253 11.43 -3.20 -10.63
C ASP A 253 11.64 -3.46 -9.13
N THR A 254 10.70 -2.98 -8.30
CA THR A 254 10.72 -3.21 -6.86
C THR A 254 10.47 -4.69 -6.54
N ALA A 255 9.51 -5.33 -7.21
CA ALA A 255 9.24 -6.75 -7.04
C ALA A 255 10.46 -7.60 -7.42
N ASP A 256 11.08 -7.31 -8.57
CA ASP A 256 12.24 -8.04 -9.08
C ASP A 256 13.48 -7.89 -8.18
N LEU A 257 13.68 -6.70 -7.56
CA LEU A 257 14.72 -6.53 -6.55
C LEU A 257 14.44 -7.39 -5.32
N LEU A 258 13.19 -7.36 -4.81
CA LEU A 258 12.83 -8.10 -3.62
C LEU A 258 12.88 -9.62 -3.82
N ASP A 259 12.67 -10.12 -5.03
CA ASP A 259 12.89 -11.54 -5.34
C ASP A 259 14.32 -11.97 -5.05
N ARG A 260 15.30 -11.16 -5.44
CA ARG A 260 16.71 -11.43 -5.15
C ARG A 260 17.07 -11.29 -3.66
N VAL A 261 16.43 -10.33 -2.99
CA VAL A 261 16.63 -10.09 -1.55
C VAL A 261 16.10 -11.26 -0.73
N LEU A 262 14.88 -11.72 -1.00
CA LEU A 262 14.21 -12.78 -0.24
C LEU A 262 14.92 -14.15 -0.33
N VAL A 263 15.70 -14.40 -1.37
CA VAL A 263 16.56 -15.59 -1.47
C VAL A 263 17.69 -15.57 -0.42
N ARG A 264 18.11 -14.39 0.02
CA ARG A 264 19.25 -14.19 0.94
C ARG A 264 18.85 -13.80 2.35
N VAL A 265 17.72 -13.10 2.47
CA VAL A 265 17.18 -12.60 3.76
C VAL A 265 15.88 -13.35 4.01
N GLU A 266 15.98 -14.56 4.55
CA GLU A 266 14.80 -15.38 4.83
C GLU A 266 14.00 -14.84 6.02
N GLY A 267 12.68 -14.90 5.88
CA GLY A 267 11.75 -14.84 7.02
C GLY A 267 11.41 -13.45 7.56
N GLU A 268 11.91 -12.35 6.98
CA GLU A 268 11.52 -11.00 7.40
C GLU A 268 10.10 -10.66 6.89
N PRO A 269 9.06 -10.67 7.75
CA PRO A 269 7.67 -10.48 7.31
C PRO A 269 7.46 -9.16 6.57
N ALA A 270 8.15 -8.10 6.98
CA ALA A 270 8.05 -6.77 6.35
C ALA A 270 8.46 -6.80 4.87
N LEU A 271 9.54 -7.51 4.53
CA LEU A 271 10.01 -7.64 3.15
C LEU A 271 9.09 -8.55 2.33
N VAL A 272 8.58 -9.62 2.92
CA VAL A 272 7.60 -10.50 2.26
C VAL A 272 6.33 -9.73 1.93
N HIS A 273 5.83 -8.91 2.87
CA HIS A 273 4.68 -8.04 2.63
C HIS A 273 4.94 -7.01 1.54
N ALA A 274 6.09 -6.35 1.57
CA ALA A 274 6.48 -5.36 0.56
C ALA A 274 6.58 -6.00 -0.83
N ALA A 275 7.14 -7.21 -0.92
CA ALA A 275 7.25 -7.96 -2.17
C ALA A 275 5.88 -8.39 -2.71
N ALA A 276 4.97 -8.82 -1.85
CA ALA A 276 3.60 -9.14 -2.23
C ALA A 276 2.85 -7.88 -2.72
N GLU A 277 2.95 -6.77 -2.00
CA GLU A 277 2.30 -5.50 -2.39
C GLU A 277 2.85 -4.96 -3.72
N ALA A 278 4.16 -5.04 -3.94
CA ALA A 278 4.77 -4.66 -5.21
C ALA A 278 4.21 -5.47 -6.39
N ARG A 279 4.03 -6.79 -6.22
CA ARG A 279 3.41 -7.67 -7.23
C ARG A 279 1.94 -7.32 -7.45
N VAL A 280 1.18 -7.07 -6.39
CA VAL A 280 -0.23 -6.66 -6.50
C VAL A 280 -0.36 -5.38 -7.34
N ARG A 281 0.47 -4.37 -7.06
CA ARG A 281 0.46 -3.11 -7.81
C ARG A 281 1.00 -3.23 -9.22
N ALA A 282 1.88 -4.20 -9.46
CA ALA A 282 2.31 -4.57 -10.82
C ALA A 282 1.26 -5.39 -11.60
N GLY A 283 0.09 -5.69 -11.01
CA GLY A 283 -0.96 -6.51 -11.63
C GLY A 283 -0.71 -8.02 -11.53
N ARG A 284 0.31 -8.46 -10.80
CA ARG A 284 0.74 -9.87 -10.63
C ARG A 284 0.18 -10.45 -9.33
N ILE A 285 -1.16 -10.48 -9.22
CA ILE A 285 -1.83 -10.83 -7.95
C ILE A 285 -1.62 -12.30 -7.58
N ASP A 286 -1.70 -13.22 -8.55
CA ASP A 286 -1.48 -14.64 -8.31
C ASP A 286 -0.04 -14.94 -7.86
N ASP A 287 0.95 -14.22 -8.40
CA ASP A 287 2.33 -14.32 -7.94
C ASP A 287 2.49 -13.83 -6.49
N ALA A 288 1.73 -12.80 -6.09
CA ALA A 288 1.72 -12.32 -4.72
C ALA A 288 1.11 -13.35 -3.75
N ILE A 289 -0.01 -13.98 -4.15
CA ILE A 289 -0.65 -15.06 -3.36
C ILE A 289 0.29 -16.27 -3.23
N SER A 290 0.93 -16.67 -4.32
CA SER A 290 1.89 -17.78 -4.34
C SER A 290 3.12 -17.49 -3.46
N LEU A 291 3.67 -16.28 -3.55
CA LEU A 291 4.77 -15.85 -2.68
C LEU A 291 4.39 -15.97 -1.20
N LEU A 292 3.26 -15.36 -0.79
CA LEU A 292 2.82 -15.43 0.60
C LEU A 292 2.61 -16.88 1.04
N GLY A 293 2.05 -17.74 0.18
CA GLY A 293 1.85 -19.16 0.44
C GLY A 293 3.16 -19.91 0.69
N SER A 294 4.26 -19.56 0.01
CA SER A 294 5.58 -20.18 0.25
C SER A 294 6.17 -19.83 1.62
N TYR A 295 5.74 -18.72 2.23
CA TYR A 295 6.12 -18.28 3.57
C TYR A 295 5.09 -18.60 4.66
N ALA A 296 3.90 -19.09 4.30
CA ALA A 296 2.84 -19.50 5.23
C ALA A 296 3.14 -20.88 5.83
N ARG A 297 4.08 -20.92 6.78
CA ARG A 297 4.58 -22.13 7.47
C ARG A 297 4.12 -22.10 8.94
N PRO A 298 4.16 -23.24 9.69
CA PRO A 298 3.73 -23.29 11.08
C PRO A 298 4.39 -22.26 12.00
N GLU A 299 5.65 -21.92 11.74
CA GLU A 299 6.42 -20.91 12.48
C GLU A 299 6.28 -19.48 11.93
N ALA A 300 5.56 -19.31 10.82
CA ALA A 300 5.44 -18.01 10.17
C ALA A 300 4.70 -16.99 11.04
N HIS A 301 5.09 -15.72 10.92
CA HIS A 301 4.39 -14.63 11.59
C HIS A 301 2.91 -14.56 11.10
N PRO A 302 1.93 -14.42 12.00
CA PRO A 302 0.49 -14.39 11.67
C PRO A 302 0.11 -13.43 10.53
N SER A 303 0.84 -12.32 10.39
CA SER A 303 0.58 -11.33 9.34
C SER A 303 0.74 -11.88 7.91
N ILE A 304 1.57 -12.91 7.70
CA ILE A 304 1.73 -13.55 6.38
C ILE A 304 0.42 -14.21 5.98
N TRP A 305 -0.17 -15.00 6.88
CA TRP A 305 -1.44 -15.67 6.67
C TRP A 305 -2.58 -14.68 6.44
N THR A 306 -2.68 -13.65 7.29
CA THR A 306 -3.73 -12.62 7.15
C THR A 306 -3.60 -11.83 5.85
N HIS A 307 -2.38 -11.56 5.39
CA HIS A 307 -2.18 -10.88 4.11
C HIS A 307 -2.66 -11.74 2.93
N GLN A 308 -2.30 -13.03 2.91
CA GLN A 308 -2.73 -13.96 1.87
C GLN A 308 -4.26 -14.11 1.86
N LEU A 309 -4.88 -14.28 3.02
CA LEU A 309 -6.34 -14.32 3.18
C LEU A 309 -6.99 -13.05 2.65
N GLY A 310 -6.41 -11.88 2.95
CA GLY A 310 -6.90 -10.60 2.46
C GLY A 310 -6.82 -10.46 0.93
N LEU A 311 -5.79 -11.01 0.29
CA LEU A 311 -5.68 -11.04 -1.18
C LEU A 311 -6.72 -11.98 -1.79
N LEU A 312 -6.85 -13.21 -1.28
CA LEU A 312 -7.85 -14.18 -1.74
C LEU A 312 -9.27 -13.62 -1.62
N GLY A 313 -9.59 -12.98 -0.49
CA GLY A 313 -10.90 -12.34 -0.28
C GLY A 313 -11.19 -11.22 -1.28
N ARG A 314 -10.21 -10.37 -1.60
CA ARG A 314 -10.35 -9.30 -2.61
C ARG A 314 -10.57 -9.84 -4.02
N GLN A 315 -10.04 -11.03 -4.31
CA GLN A 315 -10.24 -11.73 -5.59
C GLN A 315 -11.51 -12.57 -5.64
N GLY A 316 -12.28 -12.62 -4.56
CA GLY A 316 -13.48 -13.48 -4.49
C GLY A 316 -13.18 -14.98 -4.41
N ARG A 317 -11.96 -15.39 -4.13
CA ARG A 317 -11.48 -16.78 -4.04
C ARG A 317 -11.77 -17.33 -2.64
N TYR A 318 -13.06 -17.34 -2.27
CA TYR A 318 -13.50 -17.64 -0.89
C TYR A 318 -13.25 -19.08 -0.47
N ASP A 319 -13.31 -20.04 -1.40
CA ASP A 319 -13.04 -21.44 -1.08
C ASP A 319 -11.55 -21.66 -0.72
N GLU A 320 -10.66 -21.00 -1.43
CA GLU A 320 -9.23 -21.05 -1.13
C GLU A 320 -8.91 -20.29 0.17
N ALA A 321 -9.55 -19.17 0.42
CA ALA A 321 -9.42 -18.44 1.68
C ALA A 321 -9.88 -19.30 2.87
N TYR A 322 -11.01 -20.01 2.74
CA TYR A 322 -11.47 -20.93 3.77
C TYR A 322 -10.48 -22.08 4.01
N ALA A 323 -9.97 -22.71 2.94
CA ALA A 323 -8.97 -23.78 3.06
C ALA A 323 -7.73 -23.27 3.79
N LEU A 324 -7.23 -22.08 3.40
CA LEU A 324 -6.08 -21.46 4.03
C LEU A 324 -6.30 -21.14 5.52
N ALA A 325 -7.49 -20.62 5.88
CA ALA A 325 -7.83 -20.34 7.28
C ALA A 325 -7.87 -21.62 8.13
N ARG A 326 -8.40 -22.71 7.58
CA ARG A 326 -8.40 -24.02 8.21
C ARG A 326 -6.97 -24.53 8.43
N ASP A 327 -6.14 -24.46 7.40
CA ASP A 327 -4.75 -24.92 7.46
C ASP A 327 -3.94 -24.08 8.46
N TRP A 328 -4.20 -22.78 8.54
CA TRP A 328 -3.60 -21.90 9.54
C TRP A 328 -4.02 -22.28 10.97
N ALA A 329 -5.32 -22.48 11.20
CA ALA A 329 -5.80 -22.90 12.53
C ALA A 329 -5.22 -24.26 12.99
N GLN A 330 -4.95 -25.17 12.03
CA GLN A 330 -4.25 -26.43 12.31
C GLN A 330 -2.76 -26.24 12.57
N ALA A 331 -2.09 -25.37 11.81
CA ALA A 331 -0.66 -25.10 11.94
C ALA A 331 -0.33 -24.32 13.22
N GLN A 332 -1.20 -23.40 13.63
CA GLN A 332 -1.02 -22.53 14.78
C GLN A 332 -2.25 -22.57 15.72
N PRO A 333 -2.52 -23.69 16.40
CA PRO A 333 -3.76 -23.89 17.17
C PRO A 333 -3.90 -22.96 18.38
N HIS A 334 -2.83 -22.31 18.81
CA HIS A 334 -2.85 -21.33 19.92
C HIS A 334 -3.02 -19.89 19.45
N GLN A 335 -3.23 -19.67 18.15
CA GLN A 335 -3.37 -18.33 17.57
C GLN A 335 -4.87 -17.98 17.45
N ALA A 336 -5.33 -17.03 18.26
CA ALA A 336 -6.74 -16.59 18.23
C ALA A 336 -7.17 -16.08 16.84
N ASP A 337 -6.30 -15.35 16.14
CA ASP A 337 -6.57 -14.84 14.80
C ASP A 337 -6.84 -15.96 13.79
N ALA A 338 -6.12 -17.09 13.88
CA ALA A 338 -6.32 -18.23 12.98
C ALA A 338 -7.72 -18.82 13.11
N HIS A 339 -8.18 -19.03 14.35
CA HIS A 339 -9.54 -19.52 14.62
C HIS A 339 -10.61 -18.48 14.27
N ALA A 340 -10.35 -17.19 14.42
CA ALA A 340 -11.27 -16.14 14.02
C ALA A 340 -11.43 -16.04 12.50
N GLU A 341 -10.36 -16.27 11.72
CA GLU A 341 -10.44 -16.36 10.26
C GLU A 341 -11.16 -17.63 9.81
N LEU A 342 -10.93 -18.77 10.49
CA LEU A 342 -11.67 -19.99 10.24
C LEU A 342 -13.17 -19.80 10.51
N ALA A 343 -13.53 -19.14 11.63
CA ALA A 343 -14.91 -18.80 11.93
C ALA A 343 -15.55 -17.93 10.85
N THR A 344 -14.80 -16.93 10.35
CA THR A 344 -15.26 -16.05 9.27
C THR A 344 -15.50 -16.83 7.97
N GLY A 345 -14.57 -17.71 7.60
CA GLY A 345 -14.70 -18.56 6.40
C GLY A 345 -15.87 -19.56 6.50
N ALA A 346 -16.07 -20.17 7.66
CA ALA A 346 -17.16 -21.08 7.93
C ALA A 346 -18.52 -20.34 7.85
N GLU A 347 -18.62 -19.13 8.41
CA GLU A 347 -19.82 -18.27 8.32
C GLU A 347 -20.16 -17.94 6.86
N MET A 348 -19.18 -17.60 6.05
CA MET A 348 -19.38 -17.31 4.62
C MET A 348 -19.87 -18.51 3.82
N ARG A 349 -19.57 -19.74 4.27
CA ARG A 349 -20.05 -20.99 3.67
C ARG A 349 -21.38 -21.45 4.23
N GLY A 350 -21.90 -20.75 5.24
CA GLY A 350 -23.15 -21.11 5.94
C GLY A 350 -23.00 -22.26 6.94
N ASP A 351 -21.76 -22.67 7.26
CA ASP A 351 -21.50 -23.66 8.31
C ASP A 351 -21.51 -22.99 9.68
N SER A 352 -22.73 -22.76 10.17
CA SER A 352 -22.97 -22.08 11.45
C SER A 352 -22.42 -22.85 12.67
N ALA A 353 -22.29 -24.17 12.58
CA ALA A 353 -21.79 -24.99 13.67
C ALA A 353 -20.28 -24.78 13.84
N LEU A 354 -19.52 -24.91 12.75
CA LEU A 354 -18.10 -24.67 12.72
C LEU A 354 -17.76 -23.20 13.02
N ALA A 355 -18.54 -22.25 12.48
CA ALA A 355 -18.36 -20.83 12.74
C ALA A 355 -18.40 -20.49 14.23
N ARG A 356 -19.40 -21.04 14.94
CA ARG A 356 -19.51 -20.89 16.41
C ARG A 356 -18.35 -21.53 17.13
N GLN A 357 -18.07 -22.79 16.84
CA GLN A 357 -16.99 -23.53 17.50
C GLN A 357 -15.64 -22.82 17.34
N ALA A 358 -15.33 -22.36 16.14
CA ALA A 358 -14.07 -21.65 15.88
C ALA A 358 -14.05 -20.27 16.56
N ALA A 359 -15.17 -19.54 16.58
CA ALA A 359 -15.27 -18.29 17.33
C ALA A 359 -15.08 -18.48 18.83
N ASP A 360 -15.71 -19.51 19.43
CA ASP A 360 -15.55 -19.83 20.85
C ASP A 360 -14.08 -20.21 21.17
N THR A 361 -13.43 -20.97 20.28
CA THR A 361 -12.01 -21.30 20.43
C THR A 361 -11.15 -20.02 20.39
N ALA A 362 -11.39 -19.13 19.41
CA ALA A 362 -10.68 -17.86 19.32
C ALA A 362 -10.85 -17.01 20.60
N LEU A 363 -12.08 -16.94 21.14
CA LEU A 363 -12.40 -16.19 22.35
C LEU A 363 -11.81 -16.82 23.63
N SER A 364 -11.61 -18.14 23.67
CA SER A 364 -10.92 -18.81 24.75
C SER A 364 -9.43 -18.47 24.79
N LEU A 365 -8.81 -18.16 23.64
CA LEU A 365 -7.42 -17.75 23.48
C LEU A 365 -7.22 -16.24 23.66
N ASP A 366 -8.12 -15.45 23.09
CA ASP A 366 -8.19 -13.98 23.25
C ASP A 366 -9.65 -13.55 23.39
N ALA A 367 -10.07 -13.26 24.60
CA ALA A 367 -11.45 -12.86 24.91
C ALA A 367 -11.90 -11.56 24.24
N LEU A 368 -10.96 -10.78 23.68
CA LEU A 368 -11.22 -9.52 23.00
C LEU A 368 -10.96 -9.58 21.49
N GLN A 369 -10.79 -10.79 20.92
CA GLN A 369 -10.57 -10.96 19.50
C GLN A 369 -11.78 -10.42 18.67
N PRO A 370 -11.58 -9.35 17.85
CA PRO A 370 -12.71 -8.57 17.33
C PRO A 370 -13.61 -9.33 16.35
N LYS A 371 -13.06 -10.19 15.49
CA LYS A 371 -13.84 -10.96 14.50
C LYS A 371 -14.67 -12.02 15.19
N ALA A 372 -14.07 -12.75 16.13
CA ALA A 372 -14.75 -13.79 16.91
C ALA A 372 -15.87 -13.19 17.76
N LEU A 373 -15.62 -12.06 18.45
CA LEU A 373 -16.65 -11.31 19.16
C LEU A 373 -17.81 -10.88 18.25
N SER A 374 -17.49 -10.42 17.04
CA SER A 374 -18.53 -10.01 16.08
C SER A 374 -19.42 -11.19 15.66
N ILE A 375 -18.82 -12.36 15.43
CA ILE A 375 -19.56 -13.58 15.08
C ILE A 375 -20.41 -14.03 16.27
N ALA A 376 -19.83 -14.14 17.47
CA ALA A 376 -20.53 -14.56 18.68
C ALA A 376 -21.70 -13.60 19.02
N ALA A 377 -21.47 -12.28 18.95
CA ALA A 377 -22.50 -11.28 19.16
C ALA A 377 -23.64 -11.38 18.13
N ALA A 378 -23.30 -11.64 16.84
CA ALA A 378 -24.32 -11.84 15.81
C ALA A 378 -25.24 -13.06 16.10
N TYR A 379 -24.68 -14.16 16.62
CA TYR A 379 -25.47 -15.32 17.04
C TYR A 379 -26.29 -15.06 18.29
N GLU A 380 -25.82 -14.27 19.24
CA GLU A 380 -26.64 -13.81 20.38
C GLU A 380 -27.84 -12.98 19.88
N LEU A 381 -27.62 -12.05 18.97
CA LEU A 381 -28.66 -11.21 18.39
C LEU A 381 -29.69 -12.03 17.60
N LYS A 382 -29.25 -13.07 16.89
CA LYS A 382 -30.13 -13.99 16.21
C LYS A 382 -31.08 -14.75 17.18
N SER A 383 -30.58 -15.07 18.38
CA SER A 383 -31.41 -15.72 19.43
C SER A 383 -32.38 -14.77 20.13
N GLY A 384 -32.35 -13.47 19.77
CA GLY A 384 -33.34 -12.47 20.18
C GLY A 384 -32.94 -11.58 21.36
N LYS A 385 -31.77 -11.79 21.99
CA LYS A 385 -31.30 -10.97 23.10
C LYS A 385 -29.81 -10.65 22.98
N PRO A 386 -29.40 -9.36 23.16
CA PRO A 386 -27.99 -9.03 23.33
C PRO A 386 -27.46 -9.66 24.61
N GLY A 387 -26.31 -10.31 24.54
CA GLY A 387 -25.68 -10.99 25.67
C GLY A 387 -24.28 -10.44 26.00
N ALA A 388 -23.46 -11.29 26.62
CA ALA A 388 -22.12 -10.93 27.07
C ALA A 388 -21.17 -10.54 25.94
N HIS A 389 -21.30 -11.18 24.78
CA HIS A 389 -20.45 -10.86 23.62
C HIS A 389 -20.80 -9.51 22.98
N CYS A 390 -22.10 -9.13 22.95
CA CYS A 390 -22.50 -7.77 22.56
C CYS A 390 -21.93 -6.73 23.52
N ALA A 391 -21.95 -7.00 24.83
CA ALA A 391 -21.37 -6.10 25.83
C ALA A 391 -19.84 -5.98 25.69
N ALA A 392 -19.14 -7.11 25.50
CA ALA A 392 -17.69 -7.11 25.24
C ALA A 392 -17.34 -6.38 23.94
N LEU A 393 -18.12 -6.57 22.87
CA LEU A 393 -17.96 -5.89 21.60
C LEU A 393 -18.14 -4.36 21.75
N ALA A 394 -19.09 -3.93 22.61
CA ALA A 394 -19.30 -2.52 22.92
C ALA A 394 -18.10 -1.89 23.67
N ALA A 395 -17.46 -2.66 24.52
CA ALA A 395 -16.30 -2.24 25.32
C ALA A 395 -14.99 -2.11 24.50
N LEU A 396 -14.92 -2.70 23.30
CA LEU A 396 -13.73 -2.60 22.44
C LEU A 396 -13.49 -1.15 22.01
N SER A 397 -12.24 -0.67 22.16
CA SER A 397 -11.84 0.65 21.67
C SER A 397 -11.85 0.66 20.12
N SER A 398 -12.60 1.58 19.55
CA SER A 398 -12.72 1.75 18.10
C SER A 398 -11.41 2.11 17.40
N ASP A 399 -10.49 2.79 18.12
CA ASP A 399 -9.23 3.28 17.56
C ASP A 399 -8.24 2.15 17.20
N LYS A 400 -8.37 1.00 17.89
CA LYS A 400 -7.54 -0.18 17.65
C LYS A 400 -8.09 -1.09 16.54
N LEU A 401 -9.30 -0.81 16.04
CA LEU A 401 -9.96 -1.64 15.05
C LEU A 401 -9.68 -1.14 13.62
N SER A 402 -9.57 -2.07 12.66
CA SER A 402 -9.59 -1.73 11.25
C SER A 402 -10.92 -1.07 10.86
N SER A 403 -10.96 -0.34 9.73
CA SER A 403 -12.19 0.30 9.26
C SER A 403 -13.33 -0.69 9.06
N GLY A 404 -13.05 -1.89 8.53
CA GLY A 404 -14.04 -2.95 8.37
C GLY A 404 -14.57 -3.48 9.71
N ALA A 405 -13.68 -3.74 10.67
CA ALA A 405 -14.07 -4.21 12.00
C ALA A 405 -14.89 -3.15 12.75
N ARG A 406 -14.55 -1.86 12.62
CA ARG A 406 -15.36 -0.75 13.17
C ARG A 406 -16.76 -0.71 12.57
N ALA A 407 -16.86 -0.85 11.25
CA ALA A 407 -18.17 -0.87 10.58
C ALA A 407 -19.02 -2.05 11.05
N THR A 408 -18.46 -3.26 11.13
CA THR A 408 -19.15 -4.46 11.62
C THR A 408 -19.59 -4.30 13.07
N ARG A 409 -18.70 -3.83 13.94
CA ARG A 409 -19.03 -3.54 15.35
C ARG A 409 -20.19 -2.55 15.46
N ALA A 410 -20.11 -1.43 14.77
CA ALA A 410 -21.12 -0.40 14.80
C ALA A 410 -22.46 -0.90 14.24
N PHE A 411 -22.45 -1.71 13.17
CA PHE A 411 -23.65 -2.36 12.65
C PHE A 411 -24.33 -3.25 13.69
N LEU A 412 -23.57 -4.16 14.32
CA LEU A 412 -24.12 -5.09 15.32
C LEU A 412 -24.67 -4.37 16.55
N LEU A 413 -23.96 -3.34 17.05
CA LEU A 413 -24.43 -2.54 18.18
C LEU A 413 -25.68 -1.71 17.83
N GLY A 414 -25.74 -1.15 16.62
CA GLY A 414 -26.93 -0.47 16.13
C GLY A 414 -28.11 -1.44 16.00
N TYR A 415 -27.89 -2.64 15.50
CA TYR A 415 -28.92 -3.67 15.44
C TYR A 415 -29.37 -4.13 16.84
N ALA A 416 -28.46 -4.28 17.79
CA ALA A 416 -28.77 -4.57 19.19
C ALA A 416 -29.67 -3.49 19.83
N ALA A 417 -29.31 -2.22 19.62
CA ALA A 417 -30.07 -1.08 20.12
C ALA A 417 -31.48 -1.01 19.48
N ASP A 418 -31.58 -1.26 18.17
CA ASP A 418 -32.88 -1.35 17.47
C ASP A 418 -33.79 -2.43 18.08
N ARG A 419 -33.24 -3.61 18.36
CA ARG A 419 -34.00 -4.74 19.00
C ARG A 419 -34.40 -4.42 20.45
N ALA A 420 -33.60 -3.59 21.14
CA ALA A 420 -33.89 -3.11 22.49
C ALA A 420 -34.91 -1.94 22.50
N GLY A 421 -35.28 -1.40 21.34
CA GLY A 421 -36.17 -0.25 21.21
C GLY A 421 -35.51 1.11 21.46
N ASP A 422 -34.17 1.15 21.57
CA ASP A 422 -33.41 2.39 21.76
C ASP A 422 -33.02 2.98 20.39
N SER A 423 -33.94 3.77 19.83
CA SER A 423 -33.77 4.34 18.50
C SER A 423 -32.67 5.40 18.43
N ASP A 424 -32.39 6.14 19.50
CA ASP A 424 -31.33 7.13 19.54
C ASP A 424 -29.95 6.47 19.50
N LEU A 425 -29.76 5.42 20.29
CA LEU A 425 -28.53 4.65 20.32
C LEU A 425 -28.29 3.90 19.00
N ALA A 426 -29.36 3.34 18.41
CA ALA A 426 -29.29 2.68 17.12
C ALA A 426 -28.80 3.62 16.01
N VAL A 427 -29.40 4.82 15.90
CA VAL A 427 -28.98 5.84 14.92
C VAL A 427 -27.54 6.26 15.15
N LYS A 428 -27.12 6.45 16.41
CA LYS A 428 -25.74 6.80 16.74
C LYS A 428 -24.77 5.76 16.19
N HIS A 429 -24.99 4.48 16.47
CA HIS A 429 -24.11 3.41 16.00
C HIS A 429 -24.16 3.23 14.47
N TRP A 430 -25.31 3.36 13.83
CA TRP A 430 -25.39 3.29 12.37
C TRP A 430 -24.64 4.44 11.69
N LEU A 431 -24.62 5.64 12.27
CA LEU A 431 -23.79 6.73 11.78
C LEU A 431 -22.28 6.42 11.93
N GLU A 432 -21.89 5.66 12.95
CA GLU A 432 -20.51 5.17 13.10
C GLU A 432 -20.13 4.21 11.95
N VAL A 433 -21.05 3.38 11.44
CA VAL A 433 -20.81 2.56 10.23
C VAL A 433 -20.34 3.43 9.07
N HIS A 434 -21.07 4.52 8.81
CA HIS A 434 -20.76 5.43 7.71
C HIS A 434 -19.46 6.21 7.92
N SER A 435 -19.08 6.49 9.18
CA SER A 435 -17.80 7.14 9.49
C SER A 435 -16.60 6.23 9.25
N ALA A 436 -16.79 4.92 9.34
CA ALA A 436 -15.76 3.90 9.10
C ALA A 436 -15.55 3.57 7.62
N LEU A 437 -16.50 3.93 6.74
CA LEU A 437 -16.42 3.69 5.31
C LEU A 437 -15.51 4.73 4.59
N PRO A 438 -14.88 4.35 3.47
CA PRO A 438 -14.16 5.32 2.65
C PRO A 438 -15.08 6.46 2.25
N LYS A 439 -14.60 7.70 2.42
CA LYS A 439 -15.37 8.91 2.07
C LYS A 439 -15.48 9.06 0.55
N GLN A 440 -16.34 8.30 -0.10
CA GLN A 440 -16.78 8.63 -1.43
C GLN A 440 -17.75 9.81 -1.32
N ARG A 441 -17.43 10.92 -2.00
CA ARG A 441 -18.35 12.06 -2.10
C ARG A 441 -19.66 11.60 -2.72
N MET A 442 -20.79 11.91 -2.08
CA MET A 442 -22.08 11.84 -2.77
C MET A 442 -21.99 12.68 -4.05
N PRO A 443 -22.44 12.16 -5.20
CA PRO A 443 -22.50 12.99 -6.40
C PRO A 443 -23.31 14.23 -6.08
N ALA A 444 -22.82 15.39 -6.49
CA ALA A 444 -23.58 16.62 -6.38
C ALA A 444 -24.77 16.52 -7.34
N LEU A 445 -25.96 16.44 -6.77
CA LEU A 445 -27.18 16.64 -7.55
C LEU A 445 -27.43 18.13 -7.71
N ASN A 446 -26.88 18.71 -8.77
CA ASN A 446 -26.87 20.16 -9.01
C ASN A 446 -28.14 20.65 -9.73
N ASP A 447 -29.26 19.94 -9.62
CA ASP A 447 -30.46 20.33 -10.33
C ASP A 447 -31.19 21.46 -9.63
N PRO A 448 -31.22 22.70 -10.17
CA PRO A 448 -32.24 23.65 -9.76
C PRO A 448 -33.59 23.06 -10.14
N LEU A 449 -34.50 23.00 -9.18
CA LEU A 449 -35.86 22.51 -9.36
C LEU A 449 -36.66 23.44 -10.30
N GLY A 450 -36.30 23.45 -11.59
CA GLY A 450 -37.12 24.08 -12.64
C GLY A 450 -38.29 23.20 -13.06
N PRO A 451 -39.35 23.74 -13.69
CA PRO A 451 -40.42 22.92 -14.21
C PRO A 451 -39.88 21.90 -15.22
N PRO A 452 -40.53 20.71 -15.34
CA PRO A 452 -40.13 19.74 -16.34
C PRO A 452 -40.20 20.41 -17.72
N ARG A 453 -39.08 20.45 -18.44
CA ARG A 453 -39.06 20.85 -19.85
C ARG A 453 -39.39 19.63 -20.68
N GLU A 454 -40.26 19.78 -21.67
CA GLU A 454 -40.41 18.78 -22.72
C GLU A 454 -39.09 18.70 -23.49
N LEU A 455 -38.39 17.61 -23.32
CA LEU A 455 -37.22 17.31 -24.13
C LEU A 455 -37.75 16.76 -25.48
N PRO A 456 -37.30 17.29 -26.60
CA PRO A 456 -37.67 16.71 -27.91
C PRO A 456 -37.04 15.32 -27.99
N LEU A 457 -37.89 14.31 -27.91
CA LEU A 457 -37.48 12.90 -28.03
C LEU A 457 -37.58 12.51 -29.52
N PRO A 458 -36.52 12.05 -30.17
CA PRO A 458 -36.59 11.58 -31.53
C PRO A 458 -37.38 10.29 -31.64
N LEU A 459 -38.38 10.26 -32.47
CA LEU A 459 -39.17 9.09 -32.84
C LEU A 459 -38.43 8.30 -33.92
N SER A 460 -37.37 7.56 -33.60
CA SER A 460 -36.69 6.72 -34.59
C SER A 460 -36.68 5.24 -34.18
N SER A 461 -36.78 4.38 -35.20
CA SER A 461 -36.88 2.92 -35.08
C SER A 461 -35.76 2.25 -34.29
N ALA A 462 -36.15 1.24 -33.50
CA ALA A 462 -35.24 0.51 -32.62
C ALA A 462 -34.43 -0.56 -33.37
N GLU A 463 -33.13 -0.38 -33.45
CA GLU A 463 -32.17 -1.47 -33.65
C GLU A 463 -31.32 -1.59 -32.40
N GLY A 464 -31.31 -2.76 -31.74
CA GLY A 464 -30.48 -3.05 -30.57
C GLY A 464 -31.12 -4.04 -29.60
N GLN A 465 -30.35 -4.46 -28.59
CA GLN A 465 -30.86 -5.32 -27.52
C GLN A 465 -31.93 -4.61 -26.69
N PRO A 466 -32.95 -5.34 -26.18
CA PRO A 466 -33.89 -4.77 -25.25
C PRO A 466 -33.17 -4.21 -24.01
N LEU A 467 -33.50 -2.98 -23.64
CA LEU A 467 -32.79 -2.24 -22.60
C LEU A 467 -33.76 -1.62 -21.59
N VAL A 468 -33.44 -1.76 -20.31
CA VAL A 468 -34.14 -1.11 -19.20
C VAL A 468 -33.15 -0.39 -18.32
N PHE A 469 -33.34 0.90 -18.12
CA PHE A 469 -32.59 1.69 -17.16
C PHE A 469 -33.18 1.56 -15.75
N VAL A 470 -32.35 1.29 -14.78
CA VAL A 470 -32.77 1.20 -13.39
C VAL A 470 -32.11 2.31 -12.58
N PRO A 471 -32.86 3.40 -12.23
CA PRO A 471 -32.36 4.42 -11.33
C PRO A 471 -32.12 3.81 -9.94
N TYR A 472 -30.88 3.89 -9.46
CA TYR A 472 -30.55 3.35 -8.15
C TYR A 472 -30.85 4.39 -7.06
N ILE A 473 -31.87 4.10 -6.24
CA ILE A 473 -32.20 4.87 -5.04
C ILE A 473 -31.60 4.13 -3.83
N PRO A 474 -30.59 4.72 -3.14
CA PRO A 474 -29.96 4.09 -1.98
C PRO A 474 -30.99 3.71 -0.91
N GLY A 475 -30.96 2.49 -0.42
CA GLY A 475 -31.88 2.02 0.62
C GLY A 475 -33.29 1.63 0.16
N SER A 476 -33.60 1.69 -1.13
CA SER A 476 -34.92 1.28 -1.67
C SER A 476 -35.17 -0.23 -1.60
N GLY A 477 -34.14 -1.05 -1.37
CA GLY A 477 -34.25 -2.52 -1.39
C GLY A 477 -34.13 -3.13 -2.80
N ALA A 478 -33.83 -2.32 -3.82
CA ALA A 478 -33.63 -2.76 -5.20
C ALA A 478 -32.56 -3.85 -5.34
N GLU A 479 -31.52 -3.81 -4.51
CA GLU A 479 -30.37 -4.71 -4.60
C GLU A 479 -30.78 -6.19 -4.48
N THR A 480 -31.75 -6.51 -3.62
CA THR A 480 -32.19 -7.88 -3.42
C THR A 480 -32.90 -8.39 -4.66
N LEU A 481 -33.81 -7.59 -5.22
CA LEU A 481 -34.50 -7.92 -6.46
C LEU A 481 -33.54 -8.05 -7.65
N LEU A 482 -32.62 -7.11 -7.80
CA LEU A 482 -31.65 -7.13 -8.90
C LEU A 482 -30.73 -8.35 -8.82
N ARG A 483 -30.33 -8.79 -7.63
CA ARG A 483 -29.55 -10.03 -7.45
C ARG A 483 -30.36 -11.28 -7.86
N GLY A 484 -31.65 -11.33 -7.56
CA GLY A 484 -32.53 -12.40 -8.01
C GLY A 484 -32.61 -12.42 -9.53
N LEU A 485 -32.95 -11.28 -10.14
CA LEU A 485 -33.08 -11.14 -11.59
C LEU A 485 -31.76 -11.47 -12.34
N ALA A 486 -30.61 -11.14 -11.76
CA ALA A 486 -29.28 -11.44 -12.34
C ALA A 486 -28.98 -12.94 -12.47
N ARG A 487 -29.73 -13.83 -11.74
CA ARG A 487 -29.57 -15.28 -11.82
C ARG A 487 -30.39 -15.91 -12.97
N GLY A 488 -31.31 -15.15 -13.52
CA GLY A 488 -32.13 -15.60 -14.65
C GLY A 488 -31.31 -15.59 -15.95
N GLU A 489 -31.56 -16.54 -16.83
CA GLU A 489 -30.91 -16.63 -18.13
C GLU A 489 -31.39 -15.57 -19.11
N SER A 490 -32.57 -15.01 -18.91
CA SER A 490 -33.21 -14.04 -19.80
C SER A 490 -32.73 -12.59 -19.57
N ILE A 491 -32.12 -12.32 -18.45
CA ILE A 491 -31.77 -10.96 -18.01
C ILE A 491 -30.25 -10.83 -17.72
N ALA A 492 -29.65 -9.76 -18.18
CA ALA A 492 -28.30 -9.34 -17.81
C ALA A 492 -28.39 -8.07 -16.97
N VAL A 493 -28.00 -8.14 -15.68
CA VAL A 493 -28.00 -7.00 -14.77
C VAL A 493 -26.59 -6.40 -14.71
N LEU A 494 -26.49 -5.13 -15.03
CA LEU A 494 -25.23 -4.37 -14.98
C LEU A 494 -25.30 -3.41 -13.80
N THR A 495 -24.47 -3.63 -12.77
CA THR A 495 -24.51 -2.90 -11.48
C THR A 495 -23.31 -2.02 -11.37
N ASP A 496 -22.55 -1.53 -12.00
CA ASP A 496 -21.41 -0.63 -11.72
C ASP A 496 -20.66 -0.15 -12.98
N ARG A 497 -21.43 0.13 -14.01
CA ARG A 497 -20.83 0.62 -15.26
C ARG A 497 -20.21 2.03 -15.16
N LEU A 498 -20.63 2.81 -14.16
CA LEU A 498 -20.17 4.19 -13.94
C LEU A 498 -19.10 4.29 -12.86
N GLY A 499 -18.56 3.17 -12.36
CA GLY A 499 -17.45 3.12 -11.42
C GLY A 499 -16.17 3.67 -12.05
N GLY A 500 -15.88 4.91 -11.79
CA GLY A 500 -14.55 5.57 -11.86
C GLY A 500 -13.78 5.59 -13.17
N GLN A 501 -14.07 4.74 -14.14
CA GLN A 501 -13.28 4.62 -15.37
C GLN A 501 -14.05 4.91 -16.68
N SER A 502 -15.37 4.98 -16.67
CA SER A 502 -16.15 5.23 -17.88
C SER A 502 -16.46 6.72 -18.12
N ARG A 503 -15.46 7.57 -18.09
CA ARG A 503 -15.57 8.98 -18.52
C ARG A 503 -15.89 9.15 -20.02
N HIS A 504 -16.10 8.05 -20.73
CA HIS A 504 -16.20 8.04 -22.20
C HIS A 504 -17.57 7.66 -22.76
N ASP A 505 -18.57 7.38 -21.91
CA ASP A 505 -19.92 7.00 -22.34
C ASP A 505 -20.83 8.20 -22.67
N GLY A 506 -20.33 9.39 -22.53
CA GLY A 506 -21.04 10.61 -22.88
C GLY A 506 -22.04 11.12 -21.86
N LEU A 507 -22.08 10.50 -20.65
CA LEU A 507 -23.06 10.82 -19.60
C LEU A 507 -22.43 11.63 -18.44
N SER A 508 -21.32 12.31 -18.67
CA SER A 508 -20.67 13.13 -17.64
C SER A 508 -21.51 14.37 -17.28
N ALA A 509 -21.42 14.83 -16.05
CA ALA A 509 -22.10 16.04 -15.56
C ALA A 509 -21.78 17.30 -16.41
N ASP A 510 -20.62 17.31 -17.05
CA ASP A 510 -20.15 18.41 -17.91
C ASP A 510 -20.99 18.60 -19.19
N GLN A 511 -21.77 17.57 -19.57
CA GLN A 511 -22.62 17.61 -20.78
C GLN A 511 -24.06 18.04 -20.50
N ARG A 512 -24.41 18.27 -19.24
CA ARG A 512 -25.74 18.69 -18.82
C ARG A 512 -26.28 19.92 -19.57
N PRO A 513 -25.52 21.02 -19.75
CA PRO A 513 -26.01 22.19 -20.47
C PRO A 513 -26.37 21.86 -21.93
N GLN A 514 -25.66 20.94 -22.55
CA GLN A 514 -25.94 20.51 -23.94
C GLN A 514 -27.23 19.69 -23.99
N ILE A 515 -27.45 18.83 -22.97
CA ILE A 515 -28.68 18.01 -22.87
C ILE A 515 -29.89 18.92 -22.63
N GLU A 516 -29.80 19.90 -21.74
CA GLU A 516 -30.88 20.81 -21.40
C GLU A 516 -31.28 21.76 -22.55
N ASN A 517 -30.33 22.11 -23.41
CA ASN A 517 -30.58 22.96 -24.60
C ASN A 517 -31.13 22.18 -25.81
N GLY A 518 -31.30 20.88 -25.66
CA GLY A 518 -31.73 19.99 -26.74
C GLY A 518 -30.57 19.36 -27.49
N LEU A 519 -30.56 18.03 -27.58
CA LEU A 519 -29.54 17.28 -28.31
C LEU A 519 -29.98 17.20 -29.78
N GLY A 520 -29.14 17.73 -30.69
CA GLY A 520 -29.30 17.50 -32.11
C GLY A 520 -29.11 16.01 -32.46
N GLU A 521 -29.69 15.58 -33.59
CA GLU A 521 -29.66 14.18 -34.07
C GLU A 521 -28.23 13.58 -34.08
N SER A 522 -27.26 14.37 -34.54
CA SER A 522 -25.85 13.92 -34.57
C SER A 522 -25.27 13.62 -33.20
N THR A 523 -25.67 14.37 -32.18
CA THR A 523 -25.24 14.16 -30.78
C THR A 523 -25.89 12.93 -30.20
N LEU A 524 -27.18 12.73 -30.44
CA LEU A 524 -27.91 11.53 -30.03
C LEU A 524 -27.32 10.25 -30.64
N GLN A 525 -26.99 10.30 -31.95
CA GLN A 525 -26.31 9.20 -32.62
C GLN A 525 -24.90 8.93 -32.07
N LEU A 526 -24.18 9.96 -31.65
CA LEU A 526 -22.90 9.80 -31.00
C LEU A 526 -23.04 9.10 -29.62
N PHE A 527 -24.01 9.51 -28.80
CA PHE A 527 -24.34 8.86 -27.55
C PHE A 527 -24.70 7.40 -27.77
N ARG A 528 -25.61 7.13 -28.73
CA ARG A 528 -26.02 5.77 -29.09
C ARG A 528 -24.82 4.88 -29.43
N ARG A 529 -23.94 5.34 -30.33
CA ARG A 529 -22.73 4.60 -30.72
C ARG A 529 -21.78 4.35 -29.55
N ARG A 530 -21.58 5.33 -28.68
CA ARG A 530 -20.71 5.19 -27.50
C ARG A 530 -21.29 4.19 -26.49
N TYR A 531 -22.57 4.28 -26.23
CA TYR A 531 -23.26 3.42 -25.32
C TYR A 531 -23.19 1.94 -25.76
N TRP A 532 -23.54 1.66 -27.02
CA TRP A 532 -23.48 0.30 -27.55
C TRP A 532 -22.06 -0.25 -27.59
N ARG A 533 -21.06 0.53 -27.98
CA ARG A 533 -19.66 0.09 -27.89
C ARG A 533 -19.24 -0.28 -26.48
N ALA A 534 -19.73 0.41 -25.47
CA ALA A 534 -19.44 0.08 -24.07
C ALA A 534 -20.09 -1.23 -23.66
N LEU A 535 -21.30 -1.51 -24.15
CA LEU A 535 -21.98 -2.80 -23.93
C LEU A 535 -21.30 -3.96 -24.68
N ASP A 536 -20.92 -3.77 -25.93
CA ASP A 536 -20.25 -4.80 -26.75
C ASP A 536 -18.95 -5.30 -26.09
N ARG A 537 -18.23 -4.41 -25.42
CA ARG A 537 -17.01 -4.77 -24.67
C ARG A 537 -17.28 -5.74 -23.53
N LEU A 538 -18.50 -5.80 -23.01
CA LEU A 538 -18.89 -6.71 -21.94
C LEU A 538 -19.21 -8.11 -22.45
N LYS A 539 -19.24 -8.32 -23.78
CA LYS A 539 -19.52 -9.61 -24.44
C LYS A 539 -20.76 -10.32 -23.87
N LEU A 540 -21.83 -9.54 -23.66
CA LEU A 540 -23.09 -10.08 -23.15
C LEU A 540 -23.69 -11.07 -24.16
N PRO A 541 -24.31 -12.17 -23.68
CA PRO A 541 -25.02 -13.10 -24.57
C PRO A 541 -26.14 -12.37 -25.35
N SER A 542 -26.24 -12.66 -26.65
CA SER A 542 -27.27 -12.08 -27.50
C SER A 542 -28.68 -12.51 -27.06
N GLY A 543 -29.65 -11.59 -27.20
CA GLY A 543 -31.06 -11.87 -26.90
C GLY A 543 -31.47 -11.71 -25.44
N ARG A 544 -30.59 -11.42 -24.53
CA ARG A 544 -30.91 -11.09 -23.14
C ARG A 544 -31.42 -9.65 -23.01
N LEU A 545 -32.39 -9.44 -22.12
CA LEU A 545 -32.77 -8.10 -21.69
C LEU A 545 -31.68 -7.52 -20.80
N VAL A 546 -31.21 -6.32 -21.10
CA VAL A 546 -30.20 -5.62 -20.30
C VAL A 546 -30.88 -4.71 -19.29
N LEU A 547 -30.62 -4.93 -18.01
CA LEU A 547 -30.94 -4.00 -16.91
C LEU A 547 -29.68 -3.20 -16.59
N ASP A 548 -29.64 -1.91 -16.98
CA ASP A 548 -28.51 -1.04 -16.68
C ASP A 548 -28.80 -0.19 -15.45
N VAL A 549 -28.17 -0.56 -14.32
CA VAL A 549 -28.35 0.10 -13.03
C VAL A 549 -27.43 1.32 -12.96
N LEU A 550 -28.02 2.51 -12.94
CA LEU A 550 -27.31 3.77 -13.02
C LEU A 550 -27.37 4.54 -11.69
N PRO A 551 -26.27 4.58 -10.93
CA PRO A 551 -26.30 4.98 -9.52
C PRO A 551 -26.41 6.49 -9.27
N SER A 552 -26.34 7.35 -10.26
CA SER A 552 -26.27 8.81 -10.07
C SER A 552 -26.72 9.63 -11.28
N LEU A 553 -27.60 9.10 -12.11
CA LEU A 553 -28.12 9.88 -13.23
C LEU A 553 -29.27 10.81 -12.80
N GLU A 554 -29.19 12.03 -13.25
CA GLU A 554 -30.28 12.99 -13.14
C GLU A 554 -31.37 12.64 -14.18
N TRP A 555 -32.61 13.07 -13.93
CA TRP A 555 -33.72 12.80 -14.83
C TRP A 555 -33.46 13.24 -16.27
N VAL A 556 -32.76 14.37 -16.46
CA VAL A 556 -32.31 14.90 -17.76
C VAL A 556 -31.42 13.92 -18.51
N GLN A 557 -30.51 13.25 -17.81
CA GLN A 557 -29.62 12.25 -18.41
C GLN A 557 -30.40 10.98 -18.81
N TYR A 558 -31.39 10.57 -18.00
CA TYR A 558 -32.30 9.46 -18.39
C TYR A 558 -33.13 9.81 -19.62
N ALA A 559 -33.64 11.03 -19.70
CA ALA A 559 -34.39 11.51 -20.85
C ALA A 559 -33.51 11.54 -22.12
N ALA A 560 -32.26 12.00 -21.99
CA ALA A 560 -31.31 11.98 -23.10
C ALA A 560 -30.95 10.57 -23.57
N LEU A 561 -30.74 9.65 -22.64
CA LEU A 561 -30.53 8.24 -22.95
C LEU A 561 -31.73 7.63 -23.65
N SER A 562 -32.96 7.89 -23.17
CA SER A 562 -34.18 7.40 -23.80
C SER A 562 -34.36 8.00 -25.21
N GLY A 563 -33.97 9.24 -25.42
CA GLY A 563 -33.95 9.85 -26.75
C GLY A 563 -32.93 9.23 -27.70
N ALA A 564 -31.74 8.90 -27.20
CA ALA A 564 -30.69 8.21 -27.94
C ALA A 564 -30.99 6.72 -28.15
N LEU A 565 -31.74 6.11 -27.23
CA LEU A 565 -32.08 4.68 -27.18
C LEU A 565 -33.59 4.54 -27.00
N PRO A 566 -34.39 4.77 -28.05
CA PRO A 566 -35.85 4.86 -27.94
C PRO A 566 -36.56 3.59 -27.46
N GLN A 567 -35.92 2.42 -27.54
CA GLN A 567 -36.40 1.18 -26.92
C GLN A 567 -36.13 1.11 -25.41
N GLY A 568 -35.35 2.05 -24.85
CA GLY A 568 -35.01 2.09 -23.42
C GLY A 568 -36.22 2.44 -22.59
N ARG A 569 -36.50 1.61 -21.58
CA ARG A 569 -37.53 1.81 -20.57
C ARG A 569 -36.90 2.12 -19.23
N VAL A 570 -37.64 2.71 -18.33
CA VAL A 570 -37.16 2.97 -16.96
C VAL A 570 -37.94 2.10 -15.99
N LEU A 571 -37.26 1.33 -15.16
CA LEU A 571 -37.82 0.55 -14.08
C LEU A 571 -37.27 1.08 -12.74
N ALA A 572 -38.10 1.72 -11.94
CA ALA A 572 -37.70 2.27 -10.66
C ALA A 572 -38.25 1.43 -9.50
N PHE A 573 -37.39 1.10 -8.55
CA PHE A 573 -37.78 0.49 -7.28
C PHE A 573 -37.85 1.59 -6.23
N VAL A 574 -39.04 1.69 -5.60
CA VAL A 574 -39.28 2.69 -4.54
C VAL A 574 -39.74 1.98 -3.27
N ARG A 575 -39.50 2.64 -2.16
CA ARG A 575 -39.97 2.29 -0.82
C ARG A 575 -40.37 3.59 -0.13
N ASP A 576 -41.12 3.53 0.98
CA ASP A 576 -41.35 4.73 1.79
C ASP A 576 -40.05 5.48 1.97
N PRO A 577 -39.93 6.76 1.54
CA PRO A 577 -38.66 7.50 1.59
C PRO A 577 -38.05 7.58 3.01
N ARG A 578 -38.87 7.48 4.04
CA ARG A 578 -38.43 7.48 5.46
C ARG A 578 -37.81 6.14 5.83
N ASP A 579 -38.42 5.00 5.43
CA ASP A 579 -37.83 3.68 5.57
C ASP A 579 -36.60 3.51 4.68
N THR A 580 -36.58 4.15 3.50
CA THR A 580 -35.43 4.19 2.59
C THR A 580 -34.23 4.83 3.28
N LEU A 581 -34.41 5.98 3.94
CA LEU A 581 -33.35 6.64 4.71
C LEU A 581 -32.86 5.75 5.87
N LEU A 582 -33.81 5.16 6.62
CA LEU A 582 -33.47 4.30 7.75
C LEU A 582 -32.70 3.06 7.32
N HIS A 583 -33.13 2.43 6.23
CA HIS A 583 -32.43 1.28 5.67
C HIS A 583 -31.03 1.64 5.17
N TRP A 584 -30.87 2.77 4.51
CA TRP A 584 -29.56 3.26 4.10
C TRP A 584 -28.64 3.53 5.29
N LEU A 585 -29.15 4.11 6.37
CA LEU A 585 -28.38 4.29 7.62
C LEU A 585 -27.92 2.95 8.20
N ALA A 586 -28.82 1.97 8.29
CA ALA A 586 -28.54 0.69 8.95
C ALA A 586 -27.61 -0.21 8.14
N TYR A 587 -27.82 -0.34 6.83
CA TYR A 587 -27.18 -1.35 5.99
C TYR A 587 -26.16 -0.78 4.97
N GLY A 588 -26.11 0.54 4.84
CA GLY A 588 -25.26 1.17 3.83
C GLY A 588 -25.81 0.96 2.40
N THR A 589 -24.96 1.11 1.42
CA THR A 589 -25.29 0.95 -0.02
C THR A 589 -24.10 0.32 -0.78
N THR A 590 -24.37 -0.21 -1.96
CA THR A 590 -23.37 -0.67 -2.92
C THR A 590 -23.53 0.14 -4.23
N PRO A 591 -22.56 0.97 -4.66
CA PRO A 591 -21.32 1.29 -3.97
C PRO A 591 -21.51 2.05 -2.66
N ALA A 592 -20.56 1.91 -1.75
CA ALA A 592 -20.65 2.48 -0.40
C ALA A 592 -20.70 4.01 -0.44
N ARG A 593 -21.80 4.59 0.03
CA ARG A 593 -22.01 6.04 0.16
C ARG A 593 -22.20 6.40 1.63
N ALA A 594 -21.21 7.05 2.20
CA ALA A 594 -21.22 7.41 3.61
C ALA A 594 -22.19 8.55 3.90
N ILE A 595 -22.98 8.41 4.97
CA ILE A 595 -23.85 9.45 5.50
C ILE A 595 -23.13 10.21 6.63
N GLY A 596 -22.87 11.49 6.44
CA GLY A 596 -22.32 12.31 7.51
C GLY A 596 -23.39 12.88 8.44
N LYS A 597 -24.55 13.24 7.88
CA LYS A 597 -25.71 13.77 8.62
C LYS A 597 -27.00 13.24 7.97
N PRO A 598 -28.00 12.77 8.75
CA PRO A 598 -29.26 12.25 8.22
C PRO A 598 -30.00 13.24 7.31
N GLU A 599 -29.96 14.53 7.61
CA GLU A 599 -30.61 15.56 6.81
C GLU A 599 -29.99 15.71 5.41
N LEU A 600 -28.67 15.53 5.27
CA LEU A 600 -28.02 15.55 3.97
C LEU A 600 -28.43 14.34 3.12
N ALA A 601 -28.52 13.15 3.73
CA ALA A 601 -29.03 11.96 3.07
C ALA A 601 -30.51 12.09 2.70
N ALA A 602 -31.34 12.67 3.57
CA ALA A 602 -32.74 12.97 3.29
C ALA A 602 -32.91 13.94 2.11
N ASN A 603 -32.13 15.01 2.04
CA ASN A 603 -32.13 15.93 0.91
C ASN A 603 -31.69 15.23 -0.40
N TYR A 604 -30.70 14.35 -0.33
CA TYR A 604 -30.28 13.55 -1.48
C TYR A 604 -31.45 12.65 -1.95
N LEU A 605 -32.07 11.89 -1.05
CA LEU A 605 -33.22 11.04 -1.37
C LEU A 605 -34.41 11.86 -1.90
N LEU A 606 -34.76 12.98 -1.28
CA LEU A 606 -35.80 13.87 -1.77
C LEU A 606 -35.60 14.23 -3.23
N ARG A 607 -34.38 14.60 -3.62
CA ARG A 607 -34.06 14.93 -5.03
C ARG A 607 -34.19 13.70 -5.94
N GLN A 608 -33.77 12.50 -5.48
CA GLN A 608 -33.94 11.29 -6.28
C GLN A 608 -35.42 10.99 -6.55
N TYR A 609 -36.27 11.09 -5.54
CA TYR A 609 -37.72 10.91 -5.73
C TYR A 609 -38.34 12.01 -6.61
N GLN A 610 -37.91 13.23 -6.48
CA GLN A 610 -38.34 14.35 -7.34
C GLN A 610 -37.90 14.14 -8.81
N HIS A 611 -36.68 13.61 -9.03
CA HIS A 611 -36.23 13.25 -10.37
C HIS A 611 -37.07 12.12 -10.96
N LEU A 612 -37.43 11.13 -10.18
CA LEU A 612 -38.31 10.05 -10.60
C LEU A 612 -39.72 10.55 -10.96
N ASP A 613 -40.29 11.47 -10.16
CA ASP A 613 -41.56 12.11 -10.49
C ASP A 613 -41.53 12.87 -11.82
N ARG A 614 -40.45 13.57 -12.10
CA ARG A 614 -40.26 14.25 -13.38
C ARG A 614 -40.14 13.28 -14.55
N MET A 615 -39.41 12.15 -14.36
CA MET A 615 -39.37 11.10 -15.38
C MET A 615 -40.76 10.53 -15.69
N ARG A 616 -41.61 10.32 -14.65
CA ARG A 616 -42.99 9.86 -14.83
C ARG A 616 -43.86 10.87 -15.55
N ALA A 617 -43.66 12.15 -15.31
CA ALA A 617 -44.40 13.25 -15.95
C ALA A 617 -43.90 13.59 -17.36
N SER A 618 -42.72 13.11 -17.76
CA SER A 618 -42.13 13.41 -19.06
C SER A 618 -42.77 12.63 -20.17
N ALA A 619 -43.25 13.32 -21.20
CA ALA A 619 -43.83 12.68 -22.40
C ALA A 619 -42.74 11.85 -23.11
N GLY A 620 -43.08 10.61 -23.47
CA GLY A 620 -42.18 9.73 -24.23
C GLY A 620 -41.25 8.86 -23.41
N LEU A 621 -41.25 8.99 -22.07
CA LEU A 621 -40.54 8.07 -21.19
C LEU A 621 -41.45 6.97 -20.67
N ALA A 622 -41.16 5.71 -20.98
CA ALA A 622 -41.88 4.56 -20.40
C ALA A 622 -41.27 4.26 -19.01
N VAL A 623 -41.90 4.78 -17.96
CA VAL A 623 -41.45 4.61 -16.57
C VAL A 623 -42.38 3.68 -15.82
N SER A 624 -41.88 2.53 -15.37
CA SER A 624 -42.54 1.62 -14.47
C SER A 624 -42.03 1.77 -13.04
N VAL A 625 -42.91 1.86 -12.05
CA VAL A 625 -42.57 1.99 -10.64
C VAL A 625 -43.02 0.75 -9.90
N ILE A 626 -42.11 0.09 -9.20
CA ILE A 626 -42.31 -1.08 -8.36
C ILE A 626 -42.07 -0.70 -6.91
N ARG A 627 -43.05 -1.02 -6.04
CA ARG A 627 -42.84 -0.83 -4.59
C ARG A 627 -42.11 -2.02 -4.01
N ALA A 628 -41.01 -1.78 -3.33
CA ALA A 628 -40.16 -2.82 -2.75
C ALA A 628 -40.91 -3.63 -1.65
N GLU A 629 -41.89 -3.03 -1.01
CA GLU A 629 -42.76 -3.68 -0.02
C GLU A 629 -43.55 -4.87 -0.62
N GLU A 630 -43.87 -4.84 -1.91
CA GLU A 630 -44.57 -5.91 -2.60
C GLU A 630 -43.80 -7.24 -2.61
N PHE A 631 -42.50 -7.17 -2.50
CA PHE A 631 -41.66 -8.36 -2.38
C PHE A 631 -42.00 -9.21 -1.14
N ASP A 632 -42.42 -8.56 -0.08
CA ASP A 632 -42.79 -9.23 1.18
C ASP A 632 -44.26 -9.61 1.28
N THR A 633 -45.14 -8.92 0.54
CA THR A 633 -46.58 -9.07 0.68
C THR A 633 -47.19 -9.97 -0.38
N ASP A 634 -46.80 -9.86 -1.65
CA ASP A 634 -47.35 -10.63 -2.76
C ASP A 634 -46.32 -10.80 -3.89
N ARG A 635 -45.58 -11.90 -3.83
CA ARG A 635 -44.53 -12.19 -4.80
C ARG A 635 -45.04 -12.54 -6.19
N ASP A 636 -46.25 -13.12 -6.28
CA ASP A 636 -46.81 -13.51 -7.58
C ASP A 636 -47.31 -12.28 -8.31
N ALA A 637 -48.03 -11.40 -7.66
CA ALA A 637 -48.35 -10.07 -8.23
C ALA A 637 -47.16 -9.27 -8.61
N LEU A 638 -46.10 -9.27 -7.78
CA LEU A 638 -44.81 -8.63 -8.11
C LEU A 638 -44.20 -9.23 -9.38
N ARG A 639 -44.21 -10.57 -9.51
CA ARG A 639 -43.68 -11.27 -10.69
C ARG A 639 -44.42 -10.86 -11.97
N GLU A 640 -45.72 -10.80 -11.92
CA GLU A 640 -46.56 -10.39 -13.06
C GLU A 640 -46.28 -8.90 -13.46
N ARG A 641 -46.19 -8.01 -12.49
CA ARG A 641 -45.91 -6.60 -12.75
C ARG A 641 -44.49 -6.39 -13.31
N LEU A 642 -43.51 -7.12 -12.79
CA LEU A 642 -42.14 -7.09 -13.33
C LEU A 642 -42.13 -7.69 -14.75
N ALA A 643 -42.83 -8.80 -15.00
CA ALA A 643 -42.92 -9.38 -16.33
C ALA A 643 -43.50 -8.39 -17.35
N GLN A 644 -44.56 -7.68 -16.97
CA GLN A 644 -45.17 -6.62 -17.79
C GLN A 644 -44.21 -5.44 -18.01
N ALA A 645 -43.56 -4.93 -16.94
CA ALA A 645 -42.66 -3.82 -16.99
C ALA A 645 -41.39 -4.14 -17.84
N LEU A 646 -40.90 -5.36 -17.73
CA LEU A 646 -39.69 -5.82 -18.44
C LEU A 646 -39.98 -6.37 -19.84
N GLY A 647 -41.27 -6.75 -20.13
CA GLY A 647 -41.64 -7.35 -21.40
C GLY A 647 -41.08 -8.77 -21.58
N VAL A 648 -40.94 -9.53 -20.51
CA VAL A 648 -40.42 -10.91 -20.49
C VAL A 648 -41.43 -11.83 -19.82
N PRO A 649 -41.44 -13.15 -20.13
CA PRO A 649 -42.33 -14.09 -19.44
C PRO A 649 -42.07 -14.14 -17.93
N GLY A 650 -43.12 -14.11 -17.11
CA GLY A 650 -42.97 -14.14 -15.65
C GLY A 650 -42.25 -15.39 -15.14
N ALA A 651 -42.42 -16.54 -15.82
CA ALA A 651 -41.71 -17.77 -15.51
C ALA A 651 -40.19 -17.69 -15.65
N SER A 652 -39.66 -16.73 -16.46
CA SER A 652 -38.22 -16.51 -16.63
C SER A 652 -37.60 -15.63 -15.54
N LEU A 653 -38.41 -15.06 -14.65
CA LEU A 653 -37.98 -14.16 -13.59
C LEU A 653 -37.59 -14.92 -12.32
N VAL A 654 -36.34 -14.88 -11.95
CA VAL A 654 -35.86 -15.41 -10.67
C VAL A 654 -35.91 -14.26 -9.63
N LEU A 655 -36.86 -14.35 -8.71
CA LEU A 655 -37.03 -13.37 -7.63
C LEU A 655 -36.30 -13.79 -6.35
N ASP A 656 -35.98 -15.08 -6.21
CA ASP A 656 -35.25 -15.60 -5.06
C ASP A 656 -33.73 -15.27 -5.20
N ALA A 657 -33.33 -14.23 -4.52
CA ALA A 657 -31.90 -13.93 -4.34
C ALA A 657 -31.43 -14.65 -3.07
N PRO A 658 -30.17 -15.16 -3.06
CA PRO A 658 -29.54 -15.46 -1.79
C PRO A 658 -29.55 -14.16 -0.97
N GLN A 659 -30.01 -14.26 0.27
CA GLN A 659 -29.87 -13.12 1.20
C GLN A 659 -28.46 -12.65 1.17
N ARG A 660 -28.25 -11.31 1.20
CA ARG A 660 -26.92 -10.78 1.47
C ARG A 660 -26.47 -11.48 2.75
N GLN A 661 -25.32 -12.19 2.70
CA GLN A 661 -24.83 -12.86 3.89
C GLN A 661 -24.48 -11.78 4.92
N VAL A 662 -25.40 -11.55 5.81
CA VAL A 662 -25.18 -10.79 7.04
C VAL A 662 -24.77 -11.81 8.09
N LEU A 663 -23.84 -11.47 8.93
CA LEU A 663 -23.33 -12.35 10.00
C LEU A 663 -24.47 -13.06 10.71
N ALA A 664 -24.34 -14.37 10.91
CA ALA A 664 -25.33 -15.26 11.52
C ALA A 664 -26.68 -15.30 10.77
N ASN A 665 -26.73 -14.93 9.49
CA ASN A 665 -27.98 -14.72 8.74
C ASN A 665 -28.97 -13.78 9.46
N LEU A 666 -28.45 -12.70 10.06
CA LEU A 666 -29.31 -11.61 10.53
C LEU A 666 -30.08 -11.01 9.34
N PRO A 667 -31.27 -10.42 9.57
CA PRO A 667 -32.03 -9.78 8.50
C PRO A 667 -31.18 -8.76 7.76
N ASP A 668 -31.23 -8.76 6.43
CA ASP A 668 -30.53 -7.82 5.55
C ASP A 668 -31.35 -6.56 5.24
N ARG A 669 -32.50 -6.40 5.89
CA ARG A 669 -33.41 -5.27 5.75
C ARG A 669 -34.28 -5.06 7.00
N LEU A 670 -34.71 -3.83 7.19
CA LEU A 670 -35.70 -3.45 8.19
C LEU A 670 -37.13 -3.66 7.63
N GLU A 671 -38.07 -3.96 8.52
CA GLU A 671 -39.49 -4.09 8.17
C GLU A 671 -40.05 -2.75 7.68
N SER A 672 -41.07 -2.81 6.80
CA SER A 672 -41.75 -1.63 6.29
C SER A 672 -42.52 -0.91 7.40
N GLY A 673 -42.48 0.41 7.41
CA GLY A 673 -43.07 1.25 8.46
C GLY A 673 -42.23 1.37 9.73
N ARG A 674 -41.07 0.76 9.77
CA ARG A 674 -40.16 0.84 10.93
C ARG A 674 -39.75 2.27 11.27
N TRP A 675 -39.72 3.16 10.29
CA TRP A 675 -39.41 4.59 10.48
C TRP A 675 -40.20 5.27 11.59
N ARG A 676 -41.42 4.81 11.92
CA ARG A 676 -42.26 5.39 12.98
C ARG A 676 -41.59 5.36 14.36
N GLN A 677 -40.80 4.32 14.62
CA GLN A 677 -40.06 4.17 15.88
C GLN A 677 -38.86 5.12 15.97
N TYR A 678 -38.44 5.69 14.84
CA TYR A 678 -37.34 6.61 14.70
C TYR A 678 -37.77 8.07 14.52
N ALA A 679 -39.06 8.37 14.80
CA ALA A 679 -39.58 9.73 14.65
C ALA A 679 -38.90 10.75 15.57
N ALA A 680 -38.41 10.33 16.74
CA ALA A 680 -37.68 11.19 17.65
C ALA A 680 -36.27 11.55 17.09
N PRO A 681 -35.34 10.59 16.85
CA PRO A 681 -33.99 10.94 16.42
C PRO A 681 -33.88 11.45 14.98
N LEU A 682 -34.79 11.05 14.08
CA LEU A 682 -34.75 11.38 12.65
C LEU A 682 -35.87 12.32 12.19
N GLY A 683 -36.65 12.89 13.09
CA GLY A 683 -37.83 13.70 12.75
C GLY A 683 -37.55 14.90 11.84
N LYS A 684 -36.39 15.54 11.94
CA LYS A 684 -35.98 16.60 11.00
C LYS A 684 -35.79 16.05 9.58
N ALA A 685 -35.07 14.93 9.44
CA ALA A 685 -34.82 14.27 8.16
C ALA A 685 -36.15 13.72 7.54
N PHE A 686 -37.02 13.15 8.35
CA PHE A 686 -38.33 12.66 7.88
C PHE A 686 -39.25 13.76 7.41
N ARG A 687 -39.25 14.94 8.05
CA ARG A 687 -40.02 16.11 7.57
C ARG A 687 -39.56 16.55 6.18
N LEU A 688 -38.27 16.49 5.87
CA LEU A 688 -37.74 16.78 4.54
C LEU A 688 -38.26 15.77 3.48
N LEU A 689 -38.46 14.50 3.86
CA LEU A 689 -38.92 13.45 2.97
C LEU A 689 -40.45 13.37 2.83
N ALA A 690 -41.22 14.06 3.66
CA ALA A 690 -42.70 14.00 3.64
C ALA A 690 -43.31 14.37 2.27
N PRO A 691 -42.82 15.35 1.50
CA PRO A 691 -43.34 15.62 0.17
C PRO A 691 -43.19 14.42 -0.78
N ALA A 692 -42.00 13.78 -0.78
CA ALA A 692 -41.74 12.60 -1.58
C ALA A 692 -42.59 11.40 -1.15
N ALA A 693 -42.82 11.21 0.16
CA ALA A 693 -43.68 10.15 0.66
C ALA A 693 -45.11 10.32 0.10
N ARG A 694 -45.69 11.50 0.18
CA ARG A 694 -47.03 11.77 -0.37
C ARG A 694 -47.11 11.61 -1.89
N SER A 695 -46.12 12.04 -2.63
CA SER A 695 -46.07 11.91 -4.10
C SER A 695 -46.11 10.45 -4.57
N PHE A 696 -45.54 9.54 -3.77
CA PHE A 696 -45.52 8.11 -4.06
C PHE A 696 -46.60 7.31 -3.29
N GLY A 697 -47.57 8.01 -2.63
CA GLY A 697 -48.70 7.38 -1.94
C GLY A 697 -48.34 6.67 -0.64
N TYR A 698 -47.36 7.23 0.09
CA TYR A 698 -47.02 6.82 1.46
C TYR A 698 -47.51 7.92 2.43
N ASP A 699 -48.33 7.54 3.41
CA ASP A 699 -48.90 8.44 4.41
C ASP A 699 -47.99 8.70 5.61
#